data_fd49ff2a2694ce0ef8ad02ffa52e0b54
#
_entry.id   fd49ff2a2694ce0ef8ad02ffa52e0b54
#
_cell.length_a   1.000
_cell.length_b   1.000
_cell.length_c   1.000
_cell.angle_alpha   90.00
_cell.angle_beta   90.00
_cell.angle_gamma   90.00
#
_symmetry.space_group_name_H-M   'P 1'
#
loop_
_entity.id
_entity.type
_entity.pdbx_description
1 polymer ?
#
loop_
_entity_poly.entity_id
_entity_poly.type
_entity_poly.pdbx_seq_one_letter_code
_entity_poly.pdbx_strand_id
1 'polypeptide(L)'
;MSENDNKNIEKLDENLDLTTENEEDNSENNPDIDPELTKIDQSLLDENGDYDKIQPINLSNEMQNSFLSYAMSVIVSRALPDVRDGLKPVHRRILYAMNELGVYSDRPHKKSARIVGDVIGKYHPHGDTAVYEAMVRMAQDFSYRYPLVDGHGNFGSIDGDGAAAMRYTEARMSKLAGEMLRDLNKNTVDFGDNYDGSEREPLILPARFPSLLVNGASGIAVGMATSIPTHNLTEVINGTLALIENPDITIEQLMEYILAPDFPTGATIMGLSSVKKAYQTGMGTVTVRAKVATTTMQNGKKELIITEIPYQVNKTRLIERIAELAKDKIIDGITDLRDESNRKGMRIVIELRRDANVNVILNNLYKHTQMQTTYSVNMIALDHGQPKVLNLKQILECYVKHQIEVVTRRTKYDLDKAKSRCHIVEGLLIALANIDEVVATIKASKNTDEAIKQLIEKFLLTEIQAKAILDMKLQRLTGLEIEKLEQEQKELNEIIEYLEDILSHHSKLMHVIVSELKEVQRKYGDDRRTEIDLSEDLEVEDADLIPEEDVIVTITNRGYIKRMTVDTYRAQRRGGKGITGSKMQEDDFIEKVIYTSTHDNLLFFSNFGKVYLLKAFQIPAASRISKGLPIVNLLKFDDGEKLAAVINVKSLEEPGYIIFGTKNGIIKKTELIQYKNIRSTGIRALILNEDDELIAVARTTGNQDIIFGASNGKAACFNEDNVRATNRAASGVKGIRVAPGEKAIGLVVVNGDEDEITVVTEYGFGKRTPTSDFKIKGRNGKGVKYMNITEKSGRPVSLASSTKDDDLIIITDKGMVIRTYLNDISLIGRDTQGVKLIKLNEGHLVSTIAIVPHQEEQEEEIIDEAEQITEKLSHLNKLLEEDEENIEEDIENCLLYTSPSPRDSTSSR
;
A
#
# COMPACT_ATOMS: atom_id res chain seq x y z
N MET A 1 22.86 25.07 -23.09
CA MET A 1 23.34 24.29 -24.25
C MET A 1 22.70 24.90 -25.46
N SER A 2 23.48 25.25 -26.49
CA SER A 2 23.07 26.13 -27.57
C SER A 2 22.37 25.37 -28.71
N GLU A 3 21.54 26.06 -29.46
CA GLU A 3 20.75 25.57 -30.60
C GLU A 3 21.52 24.77 -31.70
N ASN A 4 22.83 24.56 -31.54
CA ASN A 4 23.64 23.81 -32.48
C ASN A 4 23.73 22.30 -32.18
N ASP A 5 23.29 21.84 -30.99
CA ASP A 5 23.36 20.43 -30.63
C ASP A 5 22.12 19.63 -31.09
N ASN A 6 21.01 20.30 -31.39
CA ASN A 6 19.80 19.67 -31.91
C ASN A 6 19.81 19.32 -33.39
N LYS A 7 20.69 19.95 -34.18
CA LYS A 7 20.78 19.65 -35.62
C LYS A 7 21.60 18.41 -35.96
N ASN A 8 22.37 17.89 -35.03
CA ASN A 8 23.13 16.64 -35.22
C ASN A 8 22.38 15.37 -34.79
N ILE A 9 21.27 15.53 -34.08
CA ILE A 9 20.44 14.38 -33.67
C ILE A 9 19.41 14.05 -34.74
N GLU A 10 18.88 15.04 -35.46
CA GLU A 10 17.91 14.82 -36.57
C GLU A 10 18.50 14.20 -37.85
N LYS A 11 19.83 14.06 -37.96
CA LYS A 11 20.48 13.43 -39.12
C LYS A 11 20.81 11.95 -38.91
N LEU A 12 20.52 11.38 -37.73
CA LEU A 12 20.76 9.97 -37.41
C LEU A 12 19.52 9.08 -37.54
N ASP A 13 18.34 9.66 -37.68
CA ASP A 13 17.07 8.89 -37.75
C ASP A 13 16.56 8.63 -39.18
N GLU A 14 17.23 9.13 -40.23
CA GLU A 14 16.76 8.95 -41.63
C GLU A 14 17.39 7.78 -42.41
N ASN A 15 18.18 6.89 -41.76
CA ASN A 15 18.80 5.73 -42.44
C ASN A 15 18.64 4.40 -41.75
N LEU A 16 17.42 4.02 -41.45
CA LEU A 16 17.12 2.64 -41.01
C LEU A 16 15.79 2.14 -41.63
N ASP A 17 15.77 2.06 -42.95
CA ASP A 17 14.82 1.25 -43.69
C ASP A 17 15.56 0.01 -44.22
N LEU A 18 15.35 -1.13 -43.55
CA LEU A 18 15.86 -2.43 -43.97
C LEU A 18 14.82 -3.10 -44.89
N THR A 19 15.00 -2.88 -46.20
CA THR A 19 14.41 -3.78 -47.20
C THR A 19 15.42 -4.87 -47.57
N THR A 20 15.02 -6.10 -47.30
CA THR A 20 15.67 -7.32 -47.78
C THR A 20 15.51 -7.44 -49.29
N GLU A 21 16.59 -7.25 -50.06
CA GLU A 21 16.70 -7.81 -51.39
C GLU A 21 18.06 -8.44 -51.58
N ASN A 22 18.03 -9.64 -52.18
CA ASN A 22 19.19 -10.43 -52.54
C ASN A 22 20.07 -9.68 -53.50
N GLU A 23 21.37 -9.53 -53.21
CA GLU A 23 22.37 -9.16 -54.22
C GLU A 23 23.48 -10.21 -54.25
N GLU A 24 23.60 -10.72 -55.44
CA GLU A 24 24.68 -11.57 -55.91
C GLU A 24 26.00 -10.82 -55.92
N ASP A 25 27.02 -11.59 -55.64
CA ASP A 25 28.44 -11.35 -55.85
C ASP A 25 28.83 -10.25 -56.83
N ASN A 26 29.43 -9.15 -56.33
CA ASN A 26 30.29 -8.27 -57.10
C ASN A 26 31.44 -7.73 -56.22
N SER A 27 32.48 -8.52 -56.13
CA SER A 27 33.76 -8.09 -55.66
C SER A 27 34.41 -7.22 -56.75
N GLU A 28 34.36 -5.89 -56.60
CA GLU A 28 35.44 -4.97 -57.08
C GLU A 28 35.11 -3.53 -56.69
N ASN A 29 36.15 -2.93 -56.02
CA ASN A 29 36.32 -1.48 -55.81
C ASN A 29 35.55 -0.81 -54.64
N ASN A 30 36.12 -0.96 -53.43
CA ASN A 30 35.98 0.02 -52.36
C ASN A 30 37.28 0.87 -52.29
N PRO A 31 37.25 2.18 -52.61
CA PRO A 31 38.47 3.01 -52.76
C PRO A 31 39.11 3.52 -51.43
N ASP A 32 38.60 3.16 -50.28
CA ASP A 32 39.09 3.71 -49.00
C ASP A 32 39.90 2.73 -48.14
N ILE A 33 40.38 1.64 -48.71
CA ILE A 33 41.29 0.74 -47.99
C ILE A 33 42.71 1.10 -48.43
N ASP A 34 43.47 1.62 -47.44
CA ASP A 34 44.91 1.93 -47.60
C ASP A 34 45.64 0.65 -48.05
N PRO A 35 46.34 0.66 -49.24
CA PRO A 35 47.01 -0.51 -49.78
C PRO A 35 48.18 -1.02 -48.92
N GLU A 36 48.62 -0.27 -47.92
CA GLU A 36 49.63 -0.73 -46.96
C GLU A 36 49.11 -1.66 -45.89
N LEU A 37 47.79 -1.68 -45.60
CA LEU A 37 47.17 -2.57 -44.66
C LEU A 37 46.94 -4.00 -45.18
N THR A 38 47.15 -4.26 -46.45
CA THR A 38 47.01 -5.57 -47.09
C THR A 38 48.33 -6.33 -47.28
N LYS A 39 49.44 -5.78 -46.81
CA LYS A 39 50.71 -6.52 -46.77
C LYS A 39 50.73 -7.42 -45.53
N ILE A 40 50.30 -8.64 -45.69
CA ILE A 40 50.48 -9.69 -44.69
C ILE A 40 51.98 -9.90 -44.51
N ASP A 41 52.44 -9.80 -43.27
CA ASP A 41 53.81 -10.11 -42.88
C ASP A 41 54.13 -11.57 -43.24
N GLN A 42 54.98 -11.79 -44.24
CA GLN A 42 55.31 -13.09 -44.73
C GLN A 42 56.01 -13.98 -43.66
N SER A 43 56.34 -13.39 -42.50
CA SER A 43 56.89 -14.14 -41.35
C SER A 43 55.85 -14.98 -40.62
N LEU A 44 54.55 -14.80 -40.95
CA LEU A 44 53.40 -15.50 -40.33
C LEU A 44 52.90 -16.71 -41.15
N LEU A 45 53.53 -16.99 -42.28
CA LEU A 45 53.23 -18.18 -43.09
C LEU A 45 54.03 -19.36 -42.58
N ASP A 46 53.48 -20.59 -42.59
CA ASP A 46 54.19 -21.80 -42.37
C ASP A 46 55.14 -22.11 -43.56
N GLU A 47 56.02 -23.14 -43.36
CA GLU A 47 57.01 -23.48 -44.35
C GLU A 47 56.42 -23.98 -45.71
N ASN A 48 55.08 -24.17 -45.77
CA ASN A 48 54.34 -24.58 -46.98
C ASN A 48 53.49 -23.43 -47.60
N GLY A 49 53.52 -22.20 -47.02
CA GLY A 49 52.76 -21.07 -47.50
C GLY A 49 51.25 -21.17 -47.21
N ASP A 50 50.84 -22.01 -46.28
CA ASP A 50 49.44 -22.29 -45.95
C ASP A 50 48.95 -21.39 -44.82
N TYR A 51 47.82 -20.69 -45.04
CA TYR A 51 47.20 -19.75 -44.10
C TYR A 51 46.38 -20.44 -42.99
N ASP A 52 46.60 -21.70 -42.74
CA ASP A 52 45.69 -22.56 -41.94
C ASP A 52 45.55 -22.19 -40.45
N LYS A 53 46.28 -21.17 -40.01
CA LYS A 53 46.22 -20.72 -38.60
C LYS A 53 45.89 -19.25 -38.36
N ILE A 54 45.88 -18.41 -39.37
CA ILE A 54 45.62 -16.97 -39.20
C ILE A 54 44.44 -16.59 -40.09
N GLN A 55 43.25 -16.37 -39.49
CA GLN A 55 42.14 -15.80 -40.16
C GLN A 55 42.18 -14.25 -40.02
N PRO A 56 42.18 -13.47 -41.13
CA PRO A 56 42.06 -12.03 -41.01
C PRO A 56 40.71 -11.66 -40.50
N ILE A 57 40.63 -11.05 -39.33
CA ILE A 57 39.38 -10.60 -38.69
C ILE A 57 39.32 -9.08 -38.82
N ASN A 58 38.21 -8.55 -39.36
CA ASN A 58 37.94 -7.12 -39.33
C ASN A 58 37.67 -6.69 -37.88
N LEU A 59 38.60 -5.93 -37.32
CA LEU A 59 38.56 -5.45 -35.94
C LEU A 59 37.22 -4.75 -35.61
N SER A 60 36.71 -3.94 -36.54
CA SER A 60 35.45 -3.20 -36.34
C SER A 60 34.28 -4.12 -36.21
N ASN A 61 34.17 -5.14 -37.07
CA ASN A 61 33.08 -6.14 -37.02
C ASN A 61 33.18 -7.02 -35.78
N GLU A 62 34.40 -7.45 -35.43
CA GLU A 62 34.64 -8.28 -34.24
C GLU A 62 34.30 -7.49 -32.96
N MET A 63 34.74 -6.24 -32.87
CA MET A 63 34.41 -5.37 -31.73
C MET A 63 32.89 -5.14 -31.63
N GLN A 64 32.22 -4.93 -32.77
CA GLN A 64 30.76 -4.74 -32.80
C GLN A 64 30.02 -6.00 -32.33
N ASN A 65 30.37 -7.17 -32.85
CA ASN A 65 29.74 -8.44 -32.49
C ASN A 65 30.01 -8.80 -31.01
N SER A 66 31.25 -8.67 -30.58
CA SER A 66 31.64 -8.94 -29.18
C SER A 66 30.96 -7.98 -28.20
N PHE A 67 30.88 -6.67 -28.56
CA PHE A 67 30.19 -5.69 -27.73
C PHE A 67 28.69 -5.95 -27.67
N LEU A 68 28.06 -6.30 -28.77
CA LEU A 68 26.63 -6.65 -28.82
C LEU A 68 26.37 -7.89 -27.93
N SER A 69 27.16 -8.94 -28.10
CA SER A 69 27.06 -10.17 -27.27
C SER A 69 27.24 -9.85 -25.78
N TYR A 70 28.25 -9.07 -25.42
CA TYR A 70 28.47 -8.63 -24.04
C TYR A 70 27.30 -7.79 -23.53
N ALA A 71 26.83 -6.81 -24.30
CA ALA A 71 25.70 -5.96 -23.93
C ALA A 71 24.43 -6.79 -23.66
N MET A 72 24.08 -7.71 -24.57
CA MET A 72 22.95 -8.60 -24.40
C MET A 72 23.07 -9.47 -23.14
N SER A 73 24.25 -10.06 -22.91
CA SER A 73 24.52 -10.84 -21.70
C SER A 73 24.34 -10.04 -20.42
N VAL A 74 24.86 -8.78 -20.38
CA VAL A 74 24.70 -7.91 -19.21
C VAL A 74 23.25 -7.49 -19.00
N ILE A 75 22.50 -7.21 -20.06
CA ILE A 75 21.10 -6.81 -20.00
C ILE A 75 20.24 -7.98 -19.50
N VAL A 76 20.30 -9.13 -20.19
CA VAL A 76 19.37 -10.26 -19.96
C VAL A 76 19.80 -11.11 -18.76
N SER A 77 21.10 -11.36 -18.58
CA SER A 77 21.57 -12.37 -17.64
C SER A 77 22.25 -11.81 -16.38
N ARG A 78 22.24 -10.47 -16.16
CA ARG A 78 22.96 -9.88 -15.01
C ARG A 78 22.25 -8.71 -14.34
N ALA A 79 21.93 -7.63 -15.07
CA ALA A 79 21.63 -6.34 -14.49
C ALA A 79 20.14 -6.11 -14.24
N LEU A 80 19.26 -6.59 -15.13
CA LEU A 80 17.84 -6.34 -15.08
C LEU A 80 17.07 -7.46 -14.38
N PRO A 81 16.02 -7.12 -13.60
CA PRO A 81 15.11 -8.10 -13.01
C PRO A 81 14.10 -8.59 -14.04
N ASP A 82 13.60 -9.82 -13.89
CA ASP A 82 12.40 -10.29 -14.61
C ASP A 82 11.15 -9.68 -13.97
N VAL A 83 10.20 -9.22 -14.77
CA VAL A 83 8.98 -8.55 -14.28
C VAL A 83 8.10 -9.48 -13.44
N ARG A 84 8.12 -10.79 -13.72
CA ARG A 84 7.26 -11.80 -13.14
C ARG A 84 7.63 -12.14 -11.69
N ASP A 85 8.93 -12.36 -11.40
CA ASP A 85 9.42 -12.70 -10.05
C ASP A 85 10.21 -11.56 -9.36
N GLY A 86 10.53 -10.49 -10.09
CA GLY A 86 11.24 -9.33 -9.55
C GLY A 86 12.72 -9.56 -9.25
N LEU A 87 13.29 -10.68 -9.68
CA LEU A 87 14.63 -11.09 -9.32
C LEU A 87 15.61 -10.97 -10.49
N LYS A 88 16.85 -10.60 -10.15
CA LYS A 88 17.98 -10.80 -11.05
C LYS A 88 18.44 -12.26 -10.97
N PRO A 89 19.15 -12.77 -11.98
CA PRO A 89 19.63 -14.17 -11.98
C PRO A 89 20.40 -14.56 -10.71
N VAL A 90 21.28 -13.71 -10.19
CA VAL A 90 22.04 -13.99 -8.97
C VAL A 90 21.15 -14.18 -7.75
N HIS A 91 20.11 -13.37 -7.58
CA HIS A 91 19.17 -13.48 -6.45
C HIS A 91 18.35 -14.76 -6.54
N ARG A 92 17.86 -15.09 -7.76
CA ARG A 92 17.10 -16.31 -8.03
C ARG A 92 17.93 -17.56 -7.72
N ARG A 93 19.19 -17.59 -8.17
CA ARG A 93 20.12 -18.68 -7.92
C ARG A 93 20.47 -18.85 -6.44
N ILE A 94 20.60 -17.74 -5.67
CA ILE A 94 20.80 -17.80 -4.22
C ILE A 94 19.61 -18.45 -3.52
N LEU A 95 18.39 -18.01 -3.83
CA LEU A 95 17.17 -18.56 -3.22
C LEU A 95 16.96 -20.03 -3.62
N TYR A 96 17.24 -20.38 -4.87
CA TYR A 96 17.15 -21.75 -5.35
C TYR A 96 18.18 -22.66 -4.68
N ALA A 97 19.43 -22.23 -4.59
CA ALA A 97 20.46 -23.00 -3.88
C ALA A 97 20.15 -23.18 -2.38
N MET A 98 19.54 -22.16 -1.74
CA MET A 98 19.07 -22.28 -0.36
C MET A 98 17.97 -23.32 -0.22
N ASN A 99 17.07 -23.42 -1.21
CA ASN A 99 16.01 -24.42 -1.28
C ASN A 99 16.60 -25.84 -1.38
N GLU A 100 17.49 -26.04 -2.34
CA GLU A 100 18.17 -27.34 -2.54
C GLU A 100 18.98 -27.77 -1.33
N LEU A 101 19.60 -26.83 -0.61
CA LEU A 101 20.31 -27.09 0.63
C LEU A 101 19.37 -27.32 1.83
N GLY A 102 18.06 -27.18 1.67
CA GLY A 102 17.07 -27.28 2.74
C GLY A 102 17.26 -26.23 3.83
N VAL A 103 17.66 -25.00 3.49
CA VAL A 103 17.93 -23.90 4.44
C VAL A 103 16.70 -23.04 4.60
N TYR A 104 15.62 -23.63 5.10
CA TYR A 104 14.31 -22.98 5.30
C TYR A 104 14.25 -22.14 6.58
N SER A 105 13.24 -21.32 6.71
CA SER A 105 13.05 -20.41 7.84
C SER A 105 12.85 -21.10 9.19
N ASP A 106 12.39 -22.34 9.20
CA ASP A 106 12.17 -23.19 10.37
C ASP A 106 13.40 -24.05 10.74
N ARG A 107 14.42 -24.04 9.87
CA ARG A 107 15.67 -24.79 10.04
C ARG A 107 16.80 -23.94 10.63
N PRO A 108 17.84 -24.54 11.25
CA PRO A 108 18.99 -23.80 11.72
C PRO A 108 19.71 -23.05 10.59
N HIS A 109 20.28 -21.89 10.90
CA HIS A 109 21.13 -21.15 9.99
C HIS A 109 22.33 -21.99 9.54
N LYS A 110 22.78 -21.81 8.29
CA LYS A 110 24.00 -22.38 7.76
C LYS A 110 25.03 -21.29 7.50
N LYS A 111 26.32 -21.64 7.56
CA LYS A 111 27.39 -20.70 7.21
C LYS A 111 27.19 -20.11 5.83
N SER A 112 27.28 -18.79 5.72
CA SER A 112 27.13 -18.07 4.44
C SER A 112 28.08 -18.59 3.37
N ALA A 113 29.29 -18.94 3.76
CA ALA A 113 30.32 -19.52 2.86
C ALA A 113 29.85 -20.83 2.20
N ARG A 114 29.01 -21.65 2.87
CA ARG A 114 28.48 -22.87 2.28
C ARG A 114 27.44 -22.57 1.20
N ILE A 115 26.54 -21.62 1.47
CA ILE A 115 25.52 -21.21 0.50
C ILE A 115 26.18 -20.59 -0.71
N VAL A 116 27.10 -19.65 -0.51
CA VAL A 116 27.85 -19.00 -1.59
C VAL A 116 28.63 -20.01 -2.43
N GLY A 117 29.30 -20.98 -1.77
CA GLY A 117 30.05 -22.03 -2.46
C GLY A 117 29.17 -22.92 -3.35
N ASP A 118 27.95 -23.27 -2.88
CA ASP A 118 26.99 -24.07 -3.66
C ASP A 118 26.46 -23.29 -4.87
N VAL A 119 26.15 -21.99 -4.68
CA VAL A 119 25.71 -21.10 -5.77
C VAL A 119 26.75 -20.99 -6.86
N ILE A 120 28.03 -20.76 -6.50
CA ILE A 120 29.12 -20.60 -7.48
C ILE A 120 29.40 -21.92 -8.18
N GLY A 121 29.48 -23.00 -7.42
CA GLY A 121 29.83 -24.30 -7.96
C GLY A 121 28.80 -24.86 -8.93
N LYS A 122 27.49 -24.61 -8.68
CA LYS A 122 26.42 -25.21 -9.47
C LYS A 122 25.76 -24.27 -10.47
N TYR A 123 25.61 -22.97 -10.15
CA TYR A 123 24.69 -22.12 -10.92
C TYR A 123 25.31 -20.81 -11.42
N HIS A 124 26.25 -20.21 -10.68
CA HIS A 124 26.71 -18.83 -10.96
C HIS A 124 28.23 -18.73 -11.04
N PRO A 125 28.84 -18.89 -12.21
CA PRO A 125 30.30 -18.95 -12.39
C PRO A 125 30.96 -17.57 -12.31
N HIS A 126 30.78 -16.85 -11.20
CA HIS A 126 31.37 -15.53 -10.95
C HIS A 126 32.01 -15.49 -9.56
N GLY A 127 32.65 -14.36 -9.22
CA GLY A 127 33.36 -14.20 -7.93
C GLY A 127 32.43 -14.37 -6.72
N ASP A 128 32.98 -14.98 -5.67
CA ASP A 128 32.31 -15.25 -4.39
C ASP A 128 31.80 -13.96 -3.68
N THR A 129 32.56 -12.89 -3.78
CA THR A 129 32.23 -11.58 -3.22
C THR A 129 30.91 -11.05 -3.80
N ALA A 130 30.70 -11.17 -5.11
CA ALA A 130 29.49 -10.68 -5.77
C ALA A 130 28.23 -11.44 -5.30
N VAL A 131 28.33 -12.76 -5.16
CA VAL A 131 27.24 -13.61 -4.65
C VAL A 131 26.97 -13.32 -3.17
N TYR A 132 28.04 -13.20 -2.37
CA TYR A 132 27.91 -12.90 -0.95
C TYR A 132 27.27 -11.53 -0.70
N GLU A 133 27.72 -10.48 -1.40
CA GLU A 133 27.14 -9.13 -1.28
C GLU A 133 25.68 -9.08 -1.73
N ALA A 134 25.31 -9.83 -2.77
CA ALA A 134 23.90 -9.97 -3.17
C ALA A 134 23.07 -10.61 -2.06
N MET A 135 23.56 -11.69 -1.43
CA MET A 135 22.91 -12.35 -0.30
C MET A 135 22.84 -11.42 0.93
N VAL A 136 23.89 -10.68 1.21
CA VAL A 136 23.93 -9.68 2.30
C VAL A 136 22.87 -8.63 2.11
N ARG A 137 22.72 -8.08 0.92
CA ARG A 137 21.67 -7.09 0.61
C ARG A 137 20.27 -7.64 0.85
N MET A 138 20.01 -8.89 0.49
CA MET A 138 18.69 -9.51 0.73
C MET A 138 18.39 -9.72 2.22
N ALA A 139 19.38 -9.65 3.11
CA ALA A 139 19.24 -9.77 4.55
C ALA A 139 19.13 -8.41 5.29
N GLN A 140 19.45 -7.30 4.60
CA GLN A 140 19.48 -5.96 5.20
C GLN A 140 18.07 -5.36 5.22
N ASP A 141 17.54 -5.03 6.39
CA ASP A 141 16.23 -4.43 6.62
C ASP A 141 16.14 -2.94 6.22
N PHE A 142 17.29 -2.29 6.01
CA PHE A 142 17.42 -0.94 5.47
C PHE A 142 17.63 -0.91 3.94
N SER A 143 17.85 -2.08 3.30
CA SER A 143 18.02 -2.22 1.84
C SER A 143 16.79 -2.84 1.19
N TYR A 144 16.18 -3.84 1.83
CA TYR A 144 14.97 -4.52 1.39
C TYR A 144 13.79 -4.16 2.27
N ARG A 145 12.67 -3.79 1.67
CA ARG A 145 11.44 -3.50 2.43
C ARG A 145 10.93 -4.75 3.15
N TYR A 146 11.08 -5.91 2.50
CA TYR A 146 10.80 -7.24 3.02
C TYR A 146 12.00 -8.16 2.73
N PRO A 147 12.92 -8.33 3.70
CA PRO A 147 14.10 -9.17 3.53
C PRO A 147 13.75 -10.61 3.14
N LEU A 148 14.48 -11.16 2.16
CA LEU A 148 14.32 -12.54 1.69
C LEU A 148 15.28 -13.49 2.38
N VAL A 149 16.33 -12.98 3.01
CA VAL A 149 17.31 -13.75 3.78
C VAL A 149 17.26 -13.34 5.24
N ASP A 150 17.25 -14.30 6.14
CA ASP A 150 17.40 -14.13 7.57
C ASP A 150 18.86 -14.38 7.95
N GLY A 151 19.58 -13.30 8.27
CA GLY A 151 21.00 -13.30 8.57
C GLY A 151 21.31 -13.37 10.07
N HIS A 152 22.30 -14.17 10.45
CA HIS A 152 22.83 -14.21 11.81
C HIS A 152 24.30 -13.79 11.81
N GLY A 153 24.62 -12.75 12.57
CA GLY A 153 25.93 -12.11 12.59
C GLY A 153 25.88 -10.68 12.07
N ASN A 154 27.02 -10.13 11.65
CA ASN A 154 27.10 -8.78 11.10
C ASN A 154 26.90 -8.80 9.58
N PHE A 155 25.75 -8.31 9.13
CA PHE A 155 25.39 -8.13 7.71
C PHE A 155 25.49 -6.65 7.25
N GLY A 156 26.30 -5.85 7.94
CA GLY A 156 26.45 -4.42 7.66
C GLY A 156 25.44 -3.56 8.42
N SER A 157 25.59 -2.25 8.31
CA SER A 157 24.73 -1.28 8.97
C SER A 157 24.38 -0.11 8.03
N ILE A 158 23.39 0.69 8.43
CA ILE A 158 23.00 1.93 7.74
C ILE A 158 24.12 3.00 7.83
N ASP A 159 25.08 2.80 8.73
CA ASP A 159 26.29 3.64 8.87
C ASP A 159 27.30 3.42 7.74
N GLY A 160 27.07 2.39 6.93
CA GLY A 160 27.94 2.04 5.82
C GLY A 160 29.02 1.01 6.18
N ASP A 161 28.95 0.42 7.36
CA ASP A 161 29.80 -0.71 7.71
C ASP A 161 29.51 -1.88 6.79
N GLY A 162 30.57 -2.52 6.30
CA GLY A 162 30.48 -3.73 5.50
C GLY A 162 30.05 -4.94 6.34
N ALA A 163 29.52 -5.96 5.67
CA ALA A 163 29.27 -7.24 6.31
C ALA A 163 30.57 -7.92 6.73
N ALA A 164 30.54 -8.70 7.81
CA ALA A 164 31.63 -9.56 8.19
C ALA A 164 31.90 -10.63 7.10
N ALA A 165 33.12 -11.13 7.02
CA ALA A 165 33.45 -12.16 6.03
C ALA A 165 32.52 -13.38 6.16
N MET A 166 32.16 -13.99 5.02
CA MET A 166 31.16 -15.07 4.90
C MET A 166 31.43 -16.32 5.77
N ARG A 167 32.67 -16.50 6.24
CA ARG A 167 33.02 -17.58 7.18
C ARG A 167 32.50 -17.33 8.60
N TYR A 168 32.18 -16.09 8.96
CA TYR A 168 31.67 -15.71 10.28
C TYR A 168 30.15 -15.61 10.32
N THR A 169 29.53 -15.19 9.21
CA THR A 169 28.11 -15.01 9.12
C THR A 169 27.37 -16.32 8.82
N GLU A 170 26.12 -16.38 9.21
CA GLU A 170 25.22 -17.50 8.93
C GLU A 170 23.92 -16.94 8.34
N ALA A 171 23.27 -17.71 7.47
CA ALA A 171 22.05 -17.28 6.79
C ALA A 171 21.08 -18.46 6.62
N ARG A 172 19.80 -18.10 6.49
CA ARG A 172 18.72 -18.98 6.05
C ARG A 172 17.67 -18.15 5.29
N MET A 173 16.72 -18.81 4.64
CA MET A 173 15.61 -18.10 4.02
C MET A 173 14.72 -17.44 5.08
N SER A 174 14.18 -16.26 4.76
CA SER A 174 13.10 -15.68 5.54
C SER A 174 11.78 -16.43 5.27
N LYS A 175 10.77 -16.25 6.13
CA LYS A 175 9.46 -16.86 5.91
C LYS A 175 8.83 -16.42 4.58
N LEU A 176 8.99 -15.16 4.20
CA LEU A 176 8.45 -14.63 2.95
C LEU A 176 9.17 -15.20 1.72
N ALA A 177 10.47 -15.52 1.82
CA ALA A 177 11.20 -16.16 0.73
C ALA A 177 10.62 -17.53 0.36
N GLY A 178 10.02 -18.24 1.33
CA GLY A 178 9.30 -19.49 1.06
C GLY A 178 8.12 -19.30 0.09
N GLU A 179 7.44 -18.16 0.14
CA GLU A 179 6.34 -17.86 -0.81
C GLU A 179 6.84 -17.56 -2.23
N MET A 180 8.13 -17.22 -2.40
CA MET A 180 8.74 -17.10 -3.74
C MET A 180 8.99 -18.45 -4.41
N LEU A 181 9.25 -19.49 -3.63
CA LEU A 181 9.68 -20.83 -4.07
C LEU A 181 8.57 -21.87 -3.95
N ARG A 182 7.44 -21.50 -3.36
CA ARG A 182 6.34 -22.43 -3.10
C ARG A 182 5.86 -23.08 -4.40
N ASP A 183 5.62 -24.38 -4.33
CA ASP A 183 5.17 -25.22 -5.45
C ASP A 183 6.16 -25.30 -6.64
N LEU A 184 7.45 -24.99 -6.42
CA LEU A 184 8.49 -25.06 -7.44
C LEU A 184 8.65 -26.50 -7.98
N ASN A 185 8.46 -27.50 -7.15
CA ASN A 185 8.51 -28.94 -7.47
C ASN A 185 7.30 -29.45 -8.25
N LYS A 186 6.26 -28.63 -8.44
CA LYS A 186 5.02 -28.99 -9.14
C LYS A 186 4.99 -28.54 -10.61
N ASN A 187 6.13 -28.47 -11.27
CA ASN A 187 6.27 -28.07 -12.67
C ASN A 187 5.60 -26.71 -13.01
N THR A 188 5.59 -25.79 -12.04
CA THR A 188 4.95 -24.47 -12.15
C THR A 188 5.68 -23.51 -13.07
N VAL A 189 6.98 -23.69 -13.22
CA VAL A 189 7.88 -22.84 -14.02
C VAL A 189 8.84 -23.71 -14.84
N ASP A 190 9.47 -23.10 -15.85
CA ASP A 190 10.41 -23.81 -16.72
C ASP A 190 11.81 -23.81 -16.09
N PHE A 191 12.51 -24.93 -16.29
CA PHE A 191 13.89 -25.14 -15.90
C PHE A 191 14.80 -25.15 -17.12
N GLY A 192 15.91 -24.45 -17.05
CA GLY A 192 16.99 -24.48 -18.02
C GLY A 192 18.22 -25.18 -17.47
N ASP A 193 19.15 -25.47 -18.35
CA ASP A 193 20.47 -26.00 -17.93
C ASP A 193 21.30 -24.86 -17.32
N ASN A 194 22.15 -25.18 -16.36
CA ASN A 194 23.13 -24.25 -15.80
C ASN A 194 24.23 -23.96 -16.84
N TYR A 195 25.28 -23.23 -16.43
CA TYR A 195 26.35 -22.77 -17.31
C TYR A 195 27.18 -23.90 -17.98
N ASP A 196 27.20 -25.09 -17.41
CA ASP A 196 27.98 -26.25 -17.91
C ASP A 196 27.10 -27.47 -18.28
N GLY A 197 25.78 -27.36 -18.13
CA GLY A 197 24.81 -28.41 -18.43
C GLY A 197 24.77 -29.55 -17.41
N SER A 198 25.45 -29.44 -16.28
CA SER A 198 25.53 -30.48 -15.25
C SER A 198 24.33 -30.46 -14.30
N GLU A 199 23.70 -29.30 -14.11
CA GLU A 199 22.58 -29.09 -13.20
C GLU A 199 21.49 -28.29 -13.90
N ARG A 200 20.29 -28.30 -13.34
CA ARG A 200 19.18 -27.51 -13.86
C ARG A 200 18.81 -26.41 -12.87
N GLU A 201 18.45 -25.26 -13.38
CA GLU A 201 18.01 -24.11 -12.57
C GLU A 201 16.67 -23.56 -13.09
N PRO A 202 15.81 -23.02 -12.20
CA PRO A 202 14.56 -22.41 -12.64
C PRO A 202 14.87 -21.10 -13.38
N LEU A 203 14.27 -20.93 -14.57
CA LEU A 203 14.39 -19.69 -15.36
C LEU A 203 13.70 -18.52 -14.66
N ILE A 204 12.66 -18.83 -13.87
CA ILE A 204 11.87 -17.87 -13.09
C ILE A 204 11.32 -18.58 -11.85
N LEU A 205 10.96 -17.85 -10.78
CA LEU A 205 10.30 -18.43 -9.61
C LEU A 205 8.78 -18.24 -9.67
N PRO A 206 7.99 -19.12 -9.01
CA PRO A 206 6.53 -19.01 -8.94
C PRO A 206 6.04 -17.71 -8.32
N ALA A 207 6.73 -17.16 -7.32
CA ALA A 207 6.56 -15.83 -6.71
C ALA A 207 5.10 -15.45 -6.38
N ARG A 208 4.55 -15.96 -5.27
CA ARG A 208 3.14 -15.75 -4.87
C ARG A 208 2.76 -14.30 -4.50
N PHE A 209 3.65 -13.35 -4.65
CA PHE A 209 3.39 -11.93 -4.47
C PHE A 209 4.21 -11.11 -5.49
N PRO A 210 3.77 -9.91 -5.87
CA PRO A 210 4.43 -9.09 -6.89
C PRO A 210 5.74 -8.46 -6.36
N SER A 211 6.78 -9.30 -6.25
CA SER A 211 8.05 -8.99 -5.60
C SER A 211 8.79 -7.82 -6.26
N LEU A 212 8.62 -7.60 -7.57
CA LEU A 212 9.25 -6.50 -8.28
C LEU A 212 8.86 -5.13 -7.69
N LEU A 213 7.58 -4.93 -7.39
CA LEU A 213 7.10 -3.69 -6.77
C LEU A 213 7.38 -3.69 -5.27
N VAL A 214 7.18 -4.82 -4.58
CA VAL A 214 7.31 -4.92 -3.12
C VAL A 214 8.74 -4.62 -2.67
N ASN A 215 9.73 -5.26 -3.25
CA ASN A 215 11.14 -5.08 -2.89
C ASN A 215 11.93 -4.18 -3.83
N GLY A 216 11.31 -3.77 -4.95
CA GLY A 216 12.00 -2.96 -5.95
C GLY A 216 13.19 -3.66 -6.60
N ALA A 217 13.88 -2.95 -7.47
CA ALA A 217 15.14 -3.39 -8.07
C ALA A 217 15.95 -2.19 -8.54
N SER A 218 17.27 -2.29 -8.46
CA SER A 218 18.19 -1.30 -9.06
C SER A 218 19.31 -2.01 -9.79
N GLY A 219 19.71 -1.51 -10.96
CA GLY A 219 20.79 -2.11 -11.74
C GLY A 219 21.24 -1.24 -12.89
N ILE A 220 22.52 -1.38 -13.23
CA ILE A 220 23.14 -0.66 -14.35
C ILE A 220 23.52 -1.69 -15.39
N ALA A 221 22.90 -1.61 -16.57
CA ALA A 221 23.22 -2.41 -17.74
C ALA A 221 23.98 -1.58 -18.77
N VAL A 222 24.26 -2.16 -19.92
CA VAL A 222 24.87 -1.42 -21.06
C VAL A 222 23.73 -0.63 -21.74
N GLY A 223 23.89 0.68 -21.84
CA GLY A 223 22.93 1.57 -22.49
C GLY A 223 21.63 1.82 -21.72
N MET A 224 21.37 1.16 -20.60
CA MET A 224 20.18 1.37 -19.79
C MET A 224 20.41 1.06 -18.31
N ALA A 225 19.56 1.61 -17.45
CA ALA A 225 19.58 1.34 -16.03
C ALA A 225 18.15 1.15 -15.52
N THR A 226 17.97 0.32 -14.50
CA THR A 226 16.69 0.17 -13.80
C THR A 226 16.80 0.70 -12.38
N SER A 227 15.72 1.34 -11.92
CA SER A 227 15.58 1.85 -10.56
C SER A 227 14.10 1.83 -10.20
N ILE A 228 13.65 0.69 -9.69
CA ILE A 228 12.26 0.45 -9.30
C ILE A 228 12.18 0.60 -7.78
N PRO A 229 11.37 1.53 -7.26
CA PRO A 229 11.26 1.74 -5.82
C PRO A 229 10.51 0.60 -5.14
N THR A 230 10.73 0.47 -3.84
CA THR A 230 10.00 -0.48 -2.97
C THR A 230 8.61 0.06 -2.62
N HIS A 231 7.66 -0.85 -2.33
CA HIS A 231 6.28 -0.52 -1.97
C HIS A 231 5.78 -1.37 -0.80
N ASN A 232 4.73 -0.90 -0.15
CA ASN A 232 4.06 -1.66 0.89
C ASN A 232 3.35 -2.90 0.31
N LEU A 233 3.56 -4.07 0.94
CA LEU A 233 2.99 -5.34 0.48
C LEU A 233 1.46 -5.33 0.44
N THR A 234 0.84 -4.76 1.48
CA THR A 234 -0.62 -4.67 1.59
C THR A 234 -1.20 -3.82 0.49
N GLU A 235 -0.61 -2.66 0.21
CA GLU A 235 -1.03 -1.76 -0.86
C GLU A 235 -0.89 -2.40 -2.24
N VAL A 236 0.25 -3.04 -2.52
CA VAL A 236 0.48 -3.69 -3.81
C VAL A 236 -0.46 -4.87 -4.03
N ILE A 237 -0.73 -5.66 -2.99
CA ILE A 237 -1.73 -6.73 -3.09
C ILE A 237 -3.12 -6.16 -3.32
N ASN A 238 -3.55 -5.12 -2.59
CA ASN A 238 -4.85 -4.48 -2.81
C ASN A 238 -4.98 -3.94 -4.23
N GLY A 239 -3.95 -3.26 -4.76
CA GLY A 239 -3.94 -2.81 -6.15
C GLY A 239 -3.99 -3.96 -7.16
N THR A 240 -3.33 -5.09 -6.87
CA THR A 240 -3.40 -6.30 -7.70
C THR A 240 -4.80 -6.91 -7.68
N LEU A 241 -5.46 -6.96 -6.52
CA LEU A 241 -6.84 -7.43 -6.37
C LEU A 241 -7.82 -6.54 -7.13
N ALA A 242 -7.67 -5.22 -7.03
CA ALA A 242 -8.48 -4.27 -7.78
C ALA A 242 -8.31 -4.41 -9.32
N LEU A 243 -7.08 -4.68 -9.79
CA LEU A 243 -6.83 -4.98 -11.20
C LEU A 243 -7.48 -6.30 -11.65
N ILE A 244 -7.47 -7.32 -10.80
CA ILE A 244 -8.13 -8.61 -11.08
C ILE A 244 -9.64 -8.43 -11.19
N GLU A 245 -10.23 -7.64 -10.32
CA GLU A 245 -11.66 -7.35 -10.30
C GLU A 245 -12.09 -6.48 -11.49
N ASN A 246 -11.29 -5.48 -11.83
CA ASN A 246 -11.52 -4.57 -12.95
C ASN A 246 -10.26 -4.47 -13.85
N PRO A 247 -10.17 -5.28 -14.93
CA PRO A 247 -9.02 -5.24 -15.85
C PRO A 247 -8.83 -3.89 -16.57
N ASP A 248 -9.89 -3.08 -16.69
CA ASP A 248 -9.85 -1.77 -17.35
C ASP A 248 -9.52 -0.62 -16.38
N ILE A 249 -9.20 -0.92 -15.12
CA ILE A 249 -8.83 0.06 -14.10
C ILE A 249 -7.71 0.99 -14.60
N THR A 250 -7.88 2.29 -14.37
CA THR A 250 -6.86 3.28 -14.77
C THR A 250 -5.72 3.35 -13.76
N ILE A 251 -4.60 3.97 -14.13
CA ILE A 251 -3.47 4.13 -13.20
C ILE A 251 -3.85 5.03 -12.04
N GLU A 252 -4.67 6.05 -12.28
CA GLU A 252 -5.19 6.93 -11.24
C GLU A 252 -5.99 6.16 -10.18
N GLN A 253 -6.89 5.28 -10.61
CA GLN A 253 -7.64 4.41 -9.70
C GLN A 253 -6.75 3.39 -8.99
N LEU A 254 -5.70 2.86 -9.65
CA LEU A 254 -4.71 2.02 -8.99
C LEU A 254 -3.95 2.77 -7.89
N MET A 255 -3.75 4.07 -8.06
CA MET A 255 -3.09 4.92 -7.06
C MET A 255 -3.94 5.17 -5.81
N GLU A 256 -5.23 4.85 -5.83
CA GLU A 256 -6.05 4.82 -4.60
C GLU A 256 -5.60 3.70 -3.65
N TYR A 257 -5.11 2.58 -4.21
CA TYR A 257 -4.59 1.43 -3.46
C TYR A 257 -3.07 1.50 -3.25
N ILE A 258 -2.30 1.95 -4.26
CA ILE A 258 -0.83 2.05 -4.23
C ILE A 258 -0.47 3.53 -4.32
N LEU A 259 -0.50 4.20 -3.18
CA LEU A 259 -0.38 5.66 -3.09
C LEU A 259 0.97 6.17 -3.60
N ALA A 260 2.06 5.60 -3.10
CA ALA A 260 3.43 6.01 -3.41
C ALA A 260 4.42 4.90 -3.03
N PRO A 261 5.71 5.01 -3.39
CA PRO A 261 6.75 4.15 -2.86
C PRO A 261 6.75 4.09 -1.33
N ASP A 262 7.15 2.94 -0.78
CA ASP A 262 7.31 2.72 0.67
C ASP A 262 8.73 2.20 0.93
N PHE A 263 9.59 3.08 1.40
CA PHE A 263 11.01 2.78 1.57
C PHE A 263 11.30 2.09 2.91
N PRO A 264 12.29 1.17 2.95
CA PRO A 264 12.67 0.46 4.17
C PRO A 264 13.05 1.37 5.33
N THR A 265 13.66 2.52 5.03
CA THR A 265 14.15 3.51 5.99
C THR A 265 13.09 4.52 6.43
N GLY A 266 11.84 4.40 5.96
CA GLY A 266 10.78 5.36 6.25
C GLY A 266 10.98 6.68 5.50
N ALA A 267 11.11 7.77 6.23
CA ALA A 267 11.20 9.14 5.72
C ALA A 267 9.88 9.65 5.10
N THR A 268 9.89 10.83 4.49
CA THR A 268 8.69 11.48 3.97
C THR A 268 8.84 11.77 2.47
N ILE A 269 7.87 11.34 1.67
CA ILE A 269 7.77 11.71 0.25
C ILE A 269 7.09 13.07 0.14
N MET A 270 7.69 13.97 -0.66
CA MET A 270 7.20 15.32 -0.87
C MET A 270 6.40 15.39 -2.17
N GLY A 271 5.08 15.52 -2.03
CA GLY A 271 4.15 15.60 -3.16
C GLY A 271 3.87 14.28 -3.90
N LEU A 272 2.74 14.21 -4.59
CA LEU A 272 2.30 13.04 -5.37
C LEU A 272 2.34 13.24 -6.89
N SER A 273 2.43 14.48 -7.40
CA SER A 273 2.41 14.76 -8.84
C SER A 273 3.56 14.05 -9.57
N SER A 274 4.74 14.07 -8.97
CA SER A 274 5.91 13.39 -9.51
C SER A 274 5.80 11.86 -9.46
N VAL A 275 5.18 11.31 -8.41
CA VAL A 275 4.88 9.88 -8.27
C VAL A 275 3.87 9.44 -9.34
N LYS A 276 2.79 10.21 -9.56
CA LYS A 276 1.79 9.97 -10.61
C LYS A 276 2.45 9.86 -11.98
N LYS A 277 3.30 10.84 -12.33
CA LYS A 277 4.04 10.82 -13.58
C LYS A 277 4.91 9.57 -13.71
N ALA A 278 5.63 9.19 -12.64
CA ALA A 278 6.46 7.99 -12.64
C ALA A 278 5.62 6.72 -12.86
N TYR A 279 4.46 6.60 -12.23
CA TYR A 279 3.59 5.45 -12.38
C TYR A 279 2.91 5.38 -13.75
N GLN A 280 2.60 6.52 -14.36
CA GLN A 280 2.01 6.58 -15.71
C GLN A 280 3.02 6.26 -16.81
N THR A 281 4.24 6.79 -16.70
CA THR A 281 5.23 6.70 -17.77
C THR A 281 6.31 5.64 -17.55
N GLY A 282 6.42 5.08 -16.35
CA GLY A 282 7.55 4.23 -15.93
C GLY A 282 8.82 5.00 -15.60
N MET A 283 8.83 6.33 -15.74
CA MET A 283 9.99 7.19 -15.48
C MET A 283 9.60 8.45 -14.72
N GLY A 284 10.39 8.84 -13.73
CA GLY A 284 10.14 10.04 -12.94
C GLY A 284 11.14 10.25 -11.83
N THR A 285 10.87 11.22 -10.98
CA THR A 285 11.70 11.53 -9.82
C THR A 285 10.80 11.70 -8.60
N VAL A 286 11.19 11.16 -7.46
CA VAL A 286 10.46 11.26 -6.19
C VAL A 286 11.36 11.95 -5.19
N THR A 287 10.92 13.07 -4.63
CA THR A 287 11.65 13.79 -3.59
C THR A 287 11.35 13.16 -2.25
N VAL A 288 12.39 12.77 -1.52
CA VAL A 288 12.30 12.13 -0.20
C VAL A 288 13.05 12.99 0.81
N ARG A 289 12.40 13.26 1.94
CA ARG A 289 12.90 14.13 3.01
C ARG A 289 13.03 13.34 4.31
N ALA A 290 14.09 13.56 5.08
CA ALA A 290 14.30 12.99 6.40
C ALA A 290 13.18 13.42 7.36
N LYS A 291 12.79 12.54 8.27
CA LYS A 291 11.82 12.83 9.31
C LYS A 291 12.50 13.51 10.47
N VAL A 292 12.08 14.74 10.80
CA VAL A 292 12.69 15.60 11.81
C VAL A 292 11.64 16.04 12.81
N ALA A 293 11.92 15.81 14.08
CA ALA A 293 11.15 16.36 15.19
C ALA A 293 11.91 17.52 15.84
N THR A 294 11.21 18.58 16.22
CA THR A 294 11.78 19.70 16.96
C THR A 294 11.36 19.62 18.42
N THR A 295 12.32 19.60 19.33
CA THR A 295 12.09 19.60 20.78
C THR A 295 12.74 20.80 21.43
N THR A 296 12.20 21.23 22.59
CA THR A 296 12.79 22.28 23.37
C THR A 296 13.32 21.69 24.67
N MET A 297 14.61 21.85 24.91
CA MET A 297 15.29 21.41 26.15
C MET A 297 14.88 22.25 27.35
N GLN A 298 15.12 21.70 28.55
CA GLN A 298 14.85 22.41 29.81
C GLN A 298 15.62 23.74 29.92
N ASN A 299 16.76 23.88 29.26
CA ASN A 299 17.59 25.12 29.24
C ASN A 299 17.12 26.13 28.19
N GLY A 300 15.99 25.89 27.49
CA GLY A 300 15.43 26.79 26.48
C GLY A 300 16.13 26.72 25.10
N LYS A 301 17.12 25.86 24.93
CA LYS A 301 17.68 25.53 23.60
C LYS A 301 16.72 24.62 22.82
N LYS A 302 16.76 24.69 21.50
CA LYS A 302 16.00 23.80 20.61
C LYS A 302 16.92 22.69 20.08
N GLU A 303 16.35 21.52 19.93
CA GLU A 303 16.99 20.35 19.31
C GLU A 303 16.20 19.92 18.08
N LEU A 304 16.92 19.55 17.03
CA LEU A 304 16.40 18.81 15.89
C LEU A 304 16.76 17.34 16.07
N ILE A 305 15.77 16.50 16.07
CA ILE A 305 15.94 15.04 16.21
C ILE A 305 15.55 14.39 14.90
N ILE A 306 16.51 13.81 14.20
CA ILE A 306 16.29 13.06 12.96
C ILE A 306 16.09 11.61 13.35
N THR A 307 14.93 11.06 13.05
CA THR A 307 14.55 9.67 13.34
C THR A 307 14.59 8.77 12.13
N GLU A 308 14.45 9.33 10.92
CA GLU A 308 14.46 8.60 9.67
C GLU A 308 15.20 9.42 8.61
N ILE A 309 15.97 8.72 7.75
CA ILE A 309 16.72 9.33 6.64
C ILE A 309 16.24 8.77 5.30
N PRO A 310 16.41 9.50 4.20
CA PRO A 310 16.03 9.03 2.87
C PRO A 310 16.71 7.72 2.50
N TYR A 311 16.02 6.91 1.71
CA TYR A 311 16.51 5.61 1.24
C TYR A 311 17.85 5.71 0.51
N GLN A 312 18.77 4.77 0.77
CA GLN A 312 20.13 4.70 0.24
C GLN A 312 21.08 5.81 0.70
N VAL A 313 20.70 6.61 1.69
CA VAL A 313 21.59 7.57 2.31
C VAL A 313 22.42 6.89 3.40
N ASN A 314 23.71 7.15 3.41
CA ASN A 314 24.62 6.71 4.45
C ASN A 314 24.57 7.66 5.65
N LYS A 315 24.25 7.13 6.83
CA LYS A 315 24.06 7.95 8.04
C LYS A 315 25.34 8.67 8.47
N THR A 316 26.46 7.98 8.50
CA THR A 316 27.75 8.56 8.90
C THR A 316 28.16 9.70 7.99
N ARG A 317 28.08 9.53 6.66
CA ARG A 317 28.39 10.58 5.69
C ARG A 317 27.46 11.78 5.80
N LEU A 318 26.17 11.54 6.13
CA LEU A 318 25.22 12.62 6.38
C LEU A 318 25.65 13.43 7.60
N ILE A 319 26.00 12.78 8.72
CA ILE A 319 26.47 13.43 9.95
C ILE A 319 27.76 14.21 9.69
N GLU A 320 28.74 13.61 9.02
CA GLU A 320 29.99 14.26 8.63
C GLU A 320 29.72 15.54 7.79
N ARG A 321 28.80 15.43 6.82
CA ARG A 321 28.45 16.58 5.98
C ARG A 321 27.79 17.71 6.76
N ILE A 322 26.93 17.40 7.72
CA ILE A 322 26.32 18.39 8.61
C ILE A 322 27.39 19.07 9.44
N ALA A 323 28.33 18.30 10.01
CA ALA A 323 29.45 18.83 10.80
C ALA A 323 30.36 19.76 9.99
N GLU A 324 30.68 19.40 8.74
CA GLU A 324 31.45 20.26 7.81
C GLU A 324 30.75 21.61 7.58
N LEU A 325 29.44 21.58 7.25
CA LEU A 325 28.67 22.80 6.98
C LEU A 325 28.58 23.72 8.20
N ALA A 326 28.50 23.12 9.40
CA ALA A 326 28.53 23.88 10.66
C ALA A 326 29.91 24.48 10.94
N LYS A 327 30.98 23.71 10.70
CA LYS A 327 32.38 24.16 10.86
C LYS A 327 32.73 25.29 9.90
N ASP A 328 32.30 25.18 8.66
CA ASP A 328 32.53 26.16 7.58
C ASP A 328 31.61 27.38 7.70
N LYS A 329 30.74 27.41 8.70
CA LYS A 329 29.74 28.46 8.95
C LYS A 329 28.77 28.72 7.78
N ILE A 330 28.58 27.74 6.91
CA ILE A 330 27.53 27.76 5.87
C ILE A 330 26.16 27.68 6.54
N ILE A 331 26.05 26.86 7.60
CA ILE A 331 24.87 26.80 8.46
C ILE A 331 25.30 27.29 9.85
N ASP A 332 24.93 28.54 10.19
CA ASP A 332 25.16 29.10 11.51
C ASP A 332 24.02 28.70 12.45
N GLY A 333 24.35 28.55 13.75
CA GLY A 333 23.36 28.23 14.77
C GLY A 333 23.36 26.80 15.31
N ILE A 334 24.14 25.89 14.73
CA ILE A 334 24.36 24.54 15.26
C ILE A 334 25.43 24.63 16.37
N THR A 335 25.13 24.09 17.57
CA THR A 335 26.04 24.12 18.73
C THR A 335 26.64 22.75 19.02
N ASP A 336 25.91 21.67 18.73
CA ASP A 336 26.40 20.30 18.93
C ASP A 336 25.68 19.33 17.96
N LEU A 337 26.34 18.22 17.62
CA LEU A 337 25.83 17.19 16.73
C LEU A 337 26.24 15.82 17.31
N ARG A 338 25.24 15.00 17.64
CA ARG A 338 25.44 13.69 18.25
C ARG A 338 24.66 12.61 17.54
N ASP A 339 25.24 11.43 17.42
CA ASP A 339 24.54 10.21 17.05
C ASP A 339 24.17 9.41 18.31
N GLU A 340 22.90 9.37 18.63
CA GLU A 340 22.33 8.64 19.76
C GLU A 340 21.57 7.39 19.31
N SER A 341 21.80 6.91 18.07
CA SER A 341 21.15 5.74 17.53
C SER A 341 21.46 4.48 18.34
N ASN A 342 20.48 3.66 18.58
CA ASN A 342 20.59 2.43 19.35
C ASN A 342 19.63 1.35 18.82
N ARG A 343 19.50 0.21 19.54
CA ARG A 343 18.62 -0.90 19.14
C ARG A 343 17.13 -0.53 19.07
N LYS A 344 16.71 0.62 19.60
CA LYS A 344 15.33 1.10 19.53
C LYS A 344 15.06 1.92 18.27
N GLY A 345 16.09 2.31 17.53
CA GLY A 345 15.98 3.07 16.29
C GLY A 345 17.07 4.11 16.11
N MET A 346 16.99 4.81 14.99
CA MET A 346 17.87 5.90 14.62
C MET A 346 17.50 7.17 15.40
N ARG A 347 18.52 7.88 15.87
CA ARG A 347 18.36 9.15 16.56
C ARG A 347 19.61 10.01 16.36
N ILE A 348 19.56 10.97 15.44
CA ILE A 348 20.61 11.97 15.25
C ILE A 348 20.10 13.26 15.89
N VAL A 349 20.85 13.83 16.80
CA VAL A 349 20.48 15.04 17.56
C VAL A 349 21.37 16.19 17.15
N ILE A 350 20.74 17.29 16.72
CA ILE A 350 21.39 18.56 16.36
C ILE A 350 20.92 19.59 17.36
N GLU A 351 21.80 20.03 18.25
CA GLU A 351 21.49 21.13 19.19
C GLU A 351 21.65 22.48 18.50
N LEU A 352 20.69 23.36 18.73
CA LEU A 352 20.70 24.70 18.17
C LEU A 352 20.97 25.75 19.23
N ARG A 353 21.51 26.90 18.78
CA ARG A 353 21.67 28.11 19.62
C ARG A 353 20.26 28.66 19.94
N ARG A 354 20.11 29.31 21.09
CA ARG A 354 18.79 29.81 21.57
C ARG A 354 18.11 30.79 20.64
N ASP A 355 18.91 31.64 19.98
CA ASP A 355 18.45 32.65 19.02
C ASP A 355 18.30 32.14 17.56
N ALA A 356 18.58 30.88 17.33
CA ALA A 356 18.57 30.33 16.00
C ALA A 356 17.14 30.09 15.47
N ASN A 357 16.90 30.45 14.22
CA ASN A 357 15.64 30.16 13.55
C ASN A 357 15.68 28.73 13.00
N VAL A 358 14.88 27.84 13.59
CA VAL A 358 14.78 26.43 13.27
C VAL A 358 14.47 26.19 11.79
N ASN A 359 13.51 26.92 11.24
CA ASN A 359 13.07 26.74 9.86
C ASN A 359 14.16 27.12 8.86
N VAL A 360 14.92 28.16 9.13
CA VAL A 360 16.05 28.58 8.29
C VAL A 360 17.14 27.51 8.28
N ILE A 361 17.46 26.95 9.46
CA ILE A 361 18.46 25.88 9.58
C ILE A 361 17.98 24.63 8.86
N LEU A 362 16.73 24.20 9.07
CA LEU A 362 16.15 23.04 8.37
C LEU A 362 16.19 23.20 6.86
N ASN A 363 15.78 24.34 6.33
CA ASN A 363 15.81 24.59 4.89
C ASN A 363 17.23 24.53 4.33
N ASN A 364 18.22 25.07 5.06
CA ASN A 364 19.61 24.96 4.68
C ASN A 364 20.14 23.53 4.74
N LEU A 365 19.76 22.76 5.76
CA LEU A 365 20.09 21.33 5.85
C LEU A 365 19.50 20.55 4.68
N TYR A 366 18.23 20.76 4.31
CA TYR A 366 17.61 20.13 3.14
C TYR A 366 18.30 20.51 1.83
N LYS A 367 18.73 21.78 1.68
CA LYS A 367 19.38 22.26 0.46
C LYS A 367 20.81 21.75 0.28
N HIS A 368 21.58 21.59 1.37
CA HIS A 368 23.03 21.36 1.33
C HIS A 368 23.44 19.93 1.76
N THR A 369 22.51 19.11 2.24
CA THR A 369 22.77 17.75 2.71
C THR A 369 21.81 16.73 2.12
N GLN A 370 22.09 15.45 2.34
CA GLN A 370 21.21 14.35 1.94
C GLN A 370 20.01 14.14 2.89
N MET A 371 19.69 15.12 3.76
CA MET A 371 18.41 15.12 4.48
C MET A 371 17.22 15.26 3.53
N GLN A 372 17.43 15.81 2.35
CA GLN A 372 16.50 15.73 1.22
C GLN A 372 17.24 15.19 0.02
N THR A 373 16.68 14.17 -0.63
CA THR A 373 17.23 13.57 -1.85
C THR A 373 16.11 13.34 -2.87
N THR A 374 16.53 13.15 -4.12
CA THR A 374 15.62 12.78 -5.20
C THR A 374 15.90 11.35 -5.62
N TYR A 375 14.92 10.47 -5.49
CA TYR A 375 14.97 9.10 -6.01
C TYR A 375 14.53 9.09 -7.47
N SER A 376 15.42 8.70 -8.38
CA SER A 376 15.10 8.59 -9.80
C SER A 376 14.41 7.26 -10.07
N VAL A 377 13.16 7.29 -10.49
CA VAL A 377 12.38 6.13 -10.88
C VAL A 377 12.62 5.82 -12.35
N ASN A 378 12.97 4.58 -12.66
CA ASN A 378 13.07 4.04 -14.01
C ASN A 378 12.67 2.56 -13.98
N MET A 379 11.43 2.28 -14.36
CA MET A 379 10.82 0.95 -14.22
C MET A 379 11.11 0.07 -15.46
N ILE A 380 12.41 -0.20 -15.71
CA ILE A 380 12.85 -1.13 -16.74
C ILE A 380 12.95 -2.53 -16.14
N ALA A 381 12.27 -3.50 -16.75
CA ALA A 381 12.35 -4.91 -16.40
C ALA A 381 12.30 -5.79 -17.66
N LEU A 382 12.70 -7.05 -17.49
CA LEU A 382 12.63 -8.04 -18.57
C LEU A 382 11.23 -8.65 -18.62
N ASP A 383 10.58 -8.51 -19.77
CA ASP A 383 9.34 -9.22 -20.11
C ASP A 383 9.68 -10.26 -21.18
N HIS A 384 9.67 -11.56 -20.79
CA HIS A 384 10.09 -12.68 -21.65
C HIS A 384 11.48 -12.45 -22.29
N GLY A 385 12.44 -11.97 -21.50
CA GLY A 385 13.81 -11.71 -21.95
C GLY A 385 14.03 -10.40 -22.71
N GLN A 386 12.98 -9.61 -22.96
CA GLN A 386 13.08 -8.30 -23.61
C GLN A 386 13.01 -7.17 -22.59
N PRO A 387 13.98 -6.24 -22.57
CA PRO A 387 13.92 -5.07 -21.69
C PRO A 387 12.83 -4.11 -22.14
N LYS A 388 11.93 -3.73 -21.25
CA LYS A 388 10.83 -2.80 -21.49
C LYS A 388 10.71 -1.80 -20.36
N VAL A 389 10.39 -0.55 -20.69
CA VAL A 389 9.90 0.42 -19.71
C VAL A 389 8.44 0.11 -19.45
N LEU A 390 8.09 -0.17 -18.20
CA LEU A 390 6.76 -0.58 -17.80
C LEU A 390 6.15 0.45 -16.86
N ASN A 391 4.86 0.73 -17.02
CA ASN A 391 4.10 1.52 -16.07
C ASN A 391 3.56 0.63 -14.94
N LEU A 392 2.97 1.24 -13.90
CA LEU A 392 2.46 0.52 -12.73
C LEU A 392 1.48 -0.59 -13.12
N LYS A 393 0.50 -0.28 -13.97
CA LYS A 393 -0.52 -1.24 -14.42
C LYS A 393 0.09 -2.42 -15.18
N GLN A 394 1.01 -2.14 -16.11
CA GLN A 394 1.67 -3.18 -16.92
C GLN A 394 2.48 -4.16 -16.06
N ILE A 395 3.16 -3.67 -15.02
CA ILE A 395 3.89 -4.56 -14.09
C ILE A 395 2.92 -5.51 -13.38
N LEU A 396 1.80 -5.01 -12.88
CA LEU A 396 0.78 -5.83 -12.23
C LEU A 396 0.12 -6.80 -13.22
N GLU A 397 -0.16 -6.39 -14.44
CA GLU A 397 -0.70 -7.27 -15.49
C GLU A 397 0.24 -8.42 -15.83
N CYS A 398 1.54 -8.15 -15.97
CA CYS A 398 2.56 -9.19 -16.19
C CYS A 398 2.60 -10.18 -15.03
N TYR A 399 2.52 -9.69 -13.80
CA TYR A 399 2.47 -10.51 -12.61
C TYR A 399 1.20 -11.39 -12.57
N VAL A 400 0.03 -10.82 -12.81
CA VAL A 400 -1.24 -11.59 -12.83
C VAL A 400 -1.23 -12.67 -13.92
N LYS A 401 -0.72 -12.37 -15.11
CA LYS A 401 -0.55 -13.36 -16.18
C LYS A 401 0.37 -14.51 -15.74
N HIS A 402 1.47 -14.18 -15.08
CA HIS A 402 2.38 -15.19 -14.53
C HIS A 402 1.68 -16.06 -13.48
N GLN A 403 0.90 -15.48 -12.58
CA GLN A 403 0.15 -16.26 -11.58
C GLN A 403 -0.90 -17.16 -12.19
N ILE A 404 -1.58 -16.72 -13.26
CA ILE A 404 -2.51 -17.57 -14.00
C ILE A 404 -1.78 -18.80 -14.56
N GLU A 405 -0.59 -18.63 -15.12
CA GLU A 405 0.22 -19.72 -15.63
C GLU A 405 0.67 -20.67 -14.51
N VAL A 406 1.23 -20.13 -13.43
CA VAL A 406 1.70 -20.89 -12.26
C VAL A 406 0.59 -21.73 -11.65
N VAL A 407 -0.57 -21.13 -11.36
CA VAL A 407 -1.71 -21.82 -10.75
C VAL A 407 -2.27 -22.88 -11.74
N THR A 408 -2.34 -22.57 -13.03
CA THR A 408 -2.80 -23.54 -14.04
C THR A 408 -1.87 -24.76 -14.11
N ARG A 409 -0.55 -24.54 -14.14
CA ARG A 409 0.45 -25.62 -14.20
C ARG A 409 0.46 -26.46 -12.93
N ARG A 410 0.40 -25.81 -11.77
CA ARG A 410 0.27 -26.48 -10.48
C ARG A 410 -0.99 -27.34 -10.42
N THR A 411 -2.14 -26.76 -10.75
CA THR A 411 -3.42 -27.48 -10.72
C THR A 411 -3.43 -28.69 -11.66
N LYS A 412 -2.81 -28.58 -12.84
CA LYS A 412 -2.61 -29.72 -13.75
C LYS A 412 -1.74 -30.81 -13.12
N TYR A 413 -0.61 -30.43 -12.52
CA TYR A 413 0.28 -31.36 -11.85
C TYR A 413 -0.44 -32.10 -10.71
N ASP A 414 -1.14 -31.38 -9.84
CA ASP A 414 -1.88 -31.95 -8.73
C ASP A 414 -3.04 -32.85 -9.26
N LEU A 415 -3.71 -32.47 -10.34
CA LEU A 415 -4.73 -33.27 -11.01
C LEU A 415 -4.17 -34.58 -11.55
N ASP A 416 -3.05 -34.52 -12.27
CA ASP A 416 -2.40 -35.69 -12.84
C ASP A 416 -1.95 -36.66 -11.73
N LYS A 417 -1.39 -36.12 -10.64
CA LYS A 417 -1.00 -36.92 -9.47
C LYS A 417 -2.21 -37.54 -8.79
N ALA A 418 -3.30 -36.78 -8.58
CA ALA A 418 -4.55 -37.30 -8.00
C ALA A 418 -5.20 -38.38 -8.88
N LYS A 419 -5.27 -38.17 -10.20
CA LYS A 419 -5.78 -39.18 -11.17
C LYS A 419 -4.93 -40.42 -11.15
N SER A 420 -3.60 -40.30 -11.16
CA SER A 420 -2.71 -41.44 -11.11
C SER A 420 -2.88 -42.26 -9.82
N ARG A 421 -3.07 -41.57 -8.69
CA ARG A 421 -3.32 -42.22 -7.41
C ARG A 421 -4.70 -42.89 -7.37
N CYS A 422 -5.75 -42.19 -7.82
CA CYS A 422 -7.11 -42.70 -7.91
C CYS A 422 -7.15 -43.98 -8.78
N HIS A 423 -6.48 -43.98 -9.92
CA HIS A 423 -6.35 -45.13 -10.81
C HIS A 423 -5.72 -46.34 -10.12
N ILE A 424 -4.69 -46.13 -9.27
CA ILE A 424 -4.08 -47.20 -8.48
C ILE A 424 -5.06 -47.73 -7.43
N VAL A 425 -5.73 -46.82 -6.70
CA VAL A 425 -6.70 -47.19 -5.66
C VAL A 425 -7.87 -47.96 -6.22
N GLU A 426 -8.39 -47.57 -7.40
CA GLU A 426 -9.43 -48.30 -8.13
C GLU A 426 -8.99 -49.75 -8.44
N GLY A 427 -7.76 -49.93 -8.95
CA GLY A 427 -7.21 -51.26 -9.22
C GLY A 427 -7.08 -52.10 -7.95
N LEU A 428 -6.67 -51.49 -6.80
CA LEU A 428 -6.57 -52.18 -5.53
C LEU A 428 -7.96 -52.61 -5.00
N LEU A 429 -8.98 -51.75 -5.15
CA LEU A 429 -10.36 -52.10 -4.74
C LEU A 429 -10.93 -53.21 -5.60
N ILE A 430 -10.69 -53.23 -6.96
CA ILE A 430 -11.07 -54.33 -7.80
C ILE A 430 -10.42 -55.66 -7.37
N ALA A 431 -9.12 -55.57 -7.00
CA ALA A 431 -8.39 -56.76 -6.53
C ALA A 431 -8.89 -57.25 -5.17
N LEU A 432 -9.25 -56.36 -4.24
CA LEU A 432 -9.78 -56.68 -2.93
C LEU A 432 -11.20 -57.26 -3.02
N ALA A 433 -12.02 -56.78 -3.93
CA ALA A 433 -13.35 -57.35 -4.18
C ALA A 433 -13.28 -58.80 -4.73
N ASN A 434 -12.16 -59.17 -5.39
CA ASN A 434 -11.95 -60.47 -5.99
C ASN A 434 -10.71 -61.18 -5.46
N ILE A 435 -10.43 -61.01 -4.15
CA ILE A 435 -9.13 -61.35 -3.56
C ILE A 435 -8.74 -62.79 -3.72
N ASP A 436 -9.68 -63.74 -3.60
CA ASP A 436 -9.40 -65.19 -3.68
C ASP A 436 -8.93 -65.55 -5.08
N GLU A 437 -9.55 -64.97 -6.10
CA GLU A 437 -9.17 -65.23 -7.51
C GLU A 437 -7.86 -64.58 -7.85
N VAL A 438 -7.59 -63.34 -7.35
CA VAL A 438 -6.34 -62.65 -7.55
C VAL A 438 -5.20 -63.44 -6.92
N VAL A 439 -5.31 -63.87 -5.70
CA VAL A 439 -4.31 -64.69 -5.00
C VAL A 439 -4.08 -66.02 -5.70
N ALA A 440 -5.17 -66.68 -6.18
CA ALA A 440 -5.06 -67.91 -6.92
C ALA A 440 -4.30 -67.70 -8.25
N THR A 441 -4.56 -66.62 -9.00
CA THR A 441 -3.89 -66.23 -10.24
C THR A 441 -2.43 -65.95 -10.00
N ILE A 442 -2.06 -65.18 -8.97
CA ILE A 442 -0.68 -64.90 -8.62
C ILE A 442 0.10 -66.16 -8.27
N LYS A 443 -0.50 -67.09 -7.49
CA LYS A 443 0.14 -68.36 -7.12
C LYS A 443 0.30 -69.34 -8.30
N ALA A 444 -0.56 -69.25 -9.29
CA ALA A 444 -0.51 -70.09 -10.50
C ALA A 444 0.54 -69.61 -11.53
N SER A 445 0.97 -68.36 -11.43
CA SER A 445 1.95 -67.76 -12.38
C SER A 445 3.36 -68.17 -11.98
N LYS A 446 4.22 -68.40 -13.00
CA LYS A 446 5.61 -68.83 -12.82
C LYS A 446 6.59 -67.69 -12.49
N ASN A 447 6.28 -66.50 -12.89
CA ASN A 447 7.06 -65.29 -12.67
C ASN A 447 6.14 -64.06 -12.58
N THR A 448 6.72 -62.92 -12.16
CA THR A 448 6.02 -61.65 -12.00
C THR A 448 5.39 -61.14 -13.29
N ASP A 449 6.10 -61.30 -14.43
CA ASP A 449 5.61 -60.80 -15.71
C ASP A 449 4.40 -61.61 -16.23
N GLU A 450 4.34 -62.91 -15.94
CA GLU A 450 3.20 -63.77 -16.23
C GLU A 450 2.02 -63.42 -15.33
N ALA A 451 2.28 -63.15 -14.06
CA ALA A 451 1.24 -62.71 -13.11
C ALA A 451 0.62 -61.36 -13.54
N ILE A 452 1.43 -60.39 -13.97
CA ILE A 452 0.97 -59.12 -14.52
C ILE A 452 0.05 -59.33 -15.71
N LYS A 453 0.47 -60.13 -16.70
CA LYS A 453 -0.34 -60.41 -17.90
C LYS A 453 -1.67 -61.05 -17.56
N GLN A 454 -1.66 -62.07 -16.69
CA GLN A 454 -2.89 -62.76 -16.27
C GLN A 454 -3.84 -61.86 -15.47
N LEU A 455 -3.31 -60.99 -14.65
CA LEU A 455 -4.11 -59.99 -13.90
C LEU A 455 -4.76 -58.97 -14.88
N ILE A 456 -4.03 -58.53 -15.91
CA ILE A 456 -4.53 -57.60 -16.90
C ILE A 456 -5.68 -58.26 -17.69
N GLU A 457 -5.46 -59.50 -18.16
CA GLU A 457 -6.43 -60.23 -19.00
C GLU A 457 -7.72 -60.60 -18.24
N LYS A 458 -7.59 -61.04 -16.96
CA LYS A 458 -8.74 -61.53 -16.18
C LYS A 458 -9.58 -60.45 -15.57
N PHE A 459 -8.95 -59.38 -15.06
CA PHE A 459 -9.64 -58.33 -14.31
C PHE A 459 -9.72 -57.00 -15.06
N LEU A 460 -9.28 -56.95 -16.33
CA LEU A 460 -9.25 -55.74 -17.17
C LEU A 460 -8.45 -54.59 -16.53
N LEU A 461 -7.39 -54.94 -15.81
CA LEU A 461 -6.52 -53.99 -15.13
C LEU A 461 -5.48 -53.41 -16.07
N THR A 462 -4.94 -52.25 -15.74
CA THR A 462 -3.75 -51.72 -16.44
C THR A 462 -2.47 -52.33 -15.84
N GLU A 463 -1.37 -52.21 -16.55
CA GLU A 463 -0.07 -52.70 -16.09
C GLU A 463 0.35 -52.08 -14.78
N ILE A 464 0.06 -50.77 -14.59
CA ILE A 464 0.35 -50.01 -13.38
C ILE A 464 -0.46 -50.54 -12.19
N GLN A 465 -1.75 -50.82 -12.39
CA GLN A 465 -2.61 -51.38 -11.36
C GLN A 465 -2.16 -52.82 -11.01
N ALA A 466 -1.82 -53.65 -12.00
CA ALA A 466 -1.36 -54.99 -11.77
C ALA A 466 -0.03 -55.03 -10.97
N LYS A 467 0.90 -54.13 -11.27
CA LYS A 467 2.13 -53.97 -10.48
C LYS A 467 1.82 -53.55 -9.01
N ALA A 468 0.97 -52.55 -8.83
CA ALA A 468 0.56 -52.08 -7.49
C ALA A 468 -0.13 -53.20 -6.69
N ILE A 469 -0.90 -54.07 -7.30
CA ILE A 469 -1.51 -55.24 -6.65
C ILE A 469 -0.45 -56.26 -6.22
N LEU A 470 0.57 -56.51 -7.03
CA LEU A 470 1.66 -57.43 -6.69
C LEU A 470 2.55 -56.90 -5.54
N ASP A 471 2.71 -55.59 -5.45
CA ASP A 471 3.45 -54.91 -4.42
C ASP A 471 2.64 -54.73 -3.09
N MET A 472 1.36 -55.17 -3.10
CA MET A 472 0.48 -54.99 -1.96
C MET A 472 0.89 -55.88 -0.79
N LYS A 473 1.08 -55.28 0.40
CA LYS A 473 1.41 -55.97 1.65
C LYS A 473 0.16 -56.76 2.16
N LEU A 474 0.34 -57.97 2.67
CA LEU A 474 -0.75 -58.81 3.22
C LEU A 474 -1.58 -58.11 4.34
N GLN A 475 -1.00 -57.15 5.01
CA GLN A 475 -1.67 -56.33 6.02
C GLN A 475 -2.84 -55.51 5.44
N ARG A 476 -2.79 -55.11 4.18
CA ARG A 476 -3.83 -54.31 3.49
C ARG A 476 -5.08 -55.13 3.14
N LEU A 477 -5.10 -56.43 3.40
CA LEU A 477 -6.25 -57.30 3.20
C LEU A 477 -7.29 -57.28 4.34
N THR A 478 -7.07 -56.45 5.37
CA THR A 478 -8.00 -56.37 6.50
C THR A 478 -9.18 -55.45 6.16
N GLY A 479 -10.39 -55.75 6.72
CA GLY A 479 -11.61 -54.96 6.48
C GLY A 479 -11.46 -53.44 6.75
N LEU A 480 -10.71 -53.10 7.81
CA LEU A 480 -10.41 -51.68 8.13
C LEU A 480 -9.60 -50.95 7.06
N GLU A 481 -8.69 -51.64 6.38
CA GLU A 481 -7.91 -51.06 5.30
C GLU A 481 -8.74 -50.91 4.00
N ILE A 482 -9.72 -51.79 3.77
CA ILE A 482 -10.66 -51.65 2.64
C ILE A 482 -11.50 -50.38 2.81
N GLU A 483 -12.06 -50.13 3.99
CA GLU A 483 -12.82 -48.91 4.31
C GLU A 483 -11.95 -47.66 4.12
N LYS A 484 -10.67 -47.71 4.46
CA LYS A 484 -9.74 -46.58 4.23
C LYS A 484 -9.50 -46.31 2.73
N LEU A 485 -9.33 -47.35 1.92
CA LEU A 485 -9.16 -47.21 0.47
C LEU A 485 -10.44 -46.69 -0.20
N GLU A 486 -11.61 -47.11 0.24
CA GLU A 486 -12.89 -46.57 -0.26
C GLU A 486 -13.04 -45.10 0.13
N GLN A 487 -12.65 -44.72 1.35
CA GLN A 487 -12.64 -43.31 1.78
C GLN A 487 -11.62 -42.51 1.00
N GLU A 488 -10.39 -43.01 0.83
CA GLU A 488 -9.35 -42.37 -0.01
C GLU A 488 -9.84 -42.16 -1.45
N GLN A 489 -10.49 -43.15 -2.06
CA GLN A 489 -11.08 -43.03 -3.42
C GLN A 489 -12.10 -41.88 -3.47
N LYS A 490 -12.96 -41.79 -2.48
CA LYS A 490 -13.97 -40.72 -2.42
C LYS A 490 -13.33 -39.34 -2.33
N GLU A 491 -12.37 -39.19 -1.44
CA GLU A 491 -11.62 -37.91 -1.25
C GLU A 491 -10.86 -37.54 -2.53
N LEU A 492 -10.20 -38.51 -3.17
CA LEU A 492 -9.51 -38.28 -4.44
C LEU A 492 -10.48 -37.85 -5.57
N ASN A 493 -11.67 -38.43 -5.63
CA ASN A 493 -12.67 -38.04 -6.63
C ASN A 493 -13.18 -36.61 -6.38
N GLU A 494 -13.44 -36.23 -5.13
CA GLU A 494 -13.81 -34.87 -4.77
C GLU A 494 -12.70 -33.86 -5.12
N ILE A 495 -11.45 -34.23 -4.89
CA ILE A 495 -10.27 -33.43 -5.27
C ILE A 495 -10.14 -33.31 -6.78
N ILE A 496 -10.29 -34.40 -7.55
CA ILE A 496 -10.22 -34.41 -9.00
C ILE A 496 -11.30 -33.48 -9.58
N GLU A 497 -12.54 -33.62 -9.12
CA GLU A 497 -13.64 -32.75 -9.53
C GLU A 497 -13.35 -31.29 -9.26
N TYR A 498 -12.84 -30.95 -8.05
CA TYR A 498 -12.47 -29.58 -7.69
C TYR A 498 -11.34 -29.01 -8.57
N LEU A 499 -10.29 -29.80 -8.84
CA LEU A 499 -9.17 -29.37 -9.67
C LEU A 499 -9.58 -29.23 -11.17
N GLU A 500 -10.44 -30.11 -11.68
CA GLU A 500 -11.01 -29.99 -13.03
C GLU A 500 -11.90 -28.76 -13.16
N ASP A 501 -12.64 -28.43 -12.12
CA ASP A 501 -13.50 -27.27 -12.06
C ASP A 501 -12.69 -25.95 -12.07
N ILE A 502 -11.55 -25.89 -11.36
CA ILE A 502 -10.63 -24.75 -11.44
C ILE A 502 -10.08 -24.59 -12.86
N LEU A 503 -9.70 -25.68 -13.52
CA LEU A 503 -9.14 -25.64 -14.87
C LEU A 503 -10.17 -25.27 -15.94
N SER A 504 -11.43 -25.64 -15.74
CA SER A 504 -12.52 -25.39 -16.70
C SER A 504 -13.11 -23.98 -16.59
N HIS A 505 -13.02 -23.33 -15.42
CA HIS A 505 -13.63 -22.04 -15.15
C HIS A 505 -12.59 -20.99 -14.76
N HIS A 506 -12.33 -20.06 -15.67
CA HIS A 506 -11.39 -18.94 -15.42
C HIS A 506 -11.71 -18.14 -14.14
N SER A 507 -12.99 -17.96 -13.82
CA SER A 507 -13.40 -17.26 -12.59
C SER A 507 -12.93 -17.98 -11.33
N LYS A 508 -12.98 -19.32 -11.28
CA LYS A 508 -12.50 -20.09 -10.13
C LYS A 508 -10.99 -20.05 -10.01
N LEU A 509 -10.28 -20.13 -11.12
CA LEU A 509 -8.83 -19.95 -11.14
C LEU A 509 -8.43 -18.56 -10.59
N MET A 510 -9.13 -17.51 -11.02
CA MET A 510 -8.90 -16.17 -10.47
C MET A 510 -9.23 -16.09 -8.98
N HIS A 511 -10.26 -16.79 -8.52
CA HIS A 511 -10.62 -16.85 -7.10
C HIS A 511 -9.49 -17.50 -6.26
N VAL A 512 -8.85 -18.56 -6.76
CA VAL A 512 -7.69 -19.18 -6.11
C VAL A 512 -6.56 -18.16 -5.98
N ILE A 513 -6.22 -17.41 -7.05
CA ILE A 513 -5.18 -16.39 -7.03
C ILE A 513 -5.52 -15.31 -5.98
N VAL A 514 -6.75 -14.83 -5.95
CA VAL A 514 -7.23 -13.83 -4.98
C VAL A 514 -7.09 -14.33 -3.55
N SER A 515 -7.49 -15.58 -3.27
CA SER A 515 -7.38 -16.15 -1.92
C SER A 515 -5.93 -16.30 -1.46
N GLU A 516 -5.03 -16.71 -2.36
CA GLU A 516 -3.61 -16.83 -2.08
C GLU A 516 -2.93 -15.47 -1.83
N LEU A 517 -3.28 -14.45 -2.60
CA LEU A 517 -2.80 -13.09 -2.37
C LEU A 517 -3.28 -12.55 -1.00
N LYS A 518 -4.54 -12.77 -0.66
CA LYS A 518 -5.09 -12.40 0.66
C LYS A 518 -4.40 -13.15 1.80
N GLU A 519 -4.06 -14.42 1.60
CA GLU A 519 -3.29 -15.20 2.59
C GLU A 519 -1.90 -14.59 2.82
N VAL A 520 -1.18 -14.24 1.77
CA VAL A 520 0.13 -13.58 1.86
C VAL A 520 0.00 -12.23 2.56
N GLN A 521 -1.00 -11.43 2.20
CA GLN A 521 -1.30 -10.16 2.85
C GLN A 521 -1.54 -10.32 4.35
N ARG A 522 -2.39 -11.25 4.75
CA ARG A 522 -2.70 -11.52 6.17
C ARG A 522 -1.48 -11.95 6.97
N LYS A 523 -0.59 -12.77 6.37
CA LYS A 523 0.59 -13.31 7.07
C LYS A 523 1.75 -12.33 7.18
N TYR A 524 1.96 -11.49 6.19
CA TYR A 524 3.18 -10.69 6.01
C TYR A 524 2.93 -9.19 5.82
N GLY A 525 1.67 -8.77 5.72
CA GLY A 525 1.29 -7.36 5.61
C GLY A 525 1.66 -6.58 6.86
N ASP A 526 2.16 -5.38 6.67
CA ASP A 526 2.50 -4.42 7.71
C ASP A 526 2.07 -3.01 7.30
N ASP A 527 2.17 -2.07 8.22
CA ASP A 527 1.85 -0.67 7.97
C ASP A 527 2.92 0.00 7.10
N ARG A 528 2.51 1.03 6.37
CA ARG A 528 3.40 1.90 5.60
C ARG A 528 4.43 2.54 6.53
N ARG A 529 5.69 2.57 6.11
CA ARG A 529 6.79 3.22 6.84
C ARG A 529 7.02 4.65 6.35
N THR A 530 6.97 4.87 5.04
CA THR A 530 7.22 6.19 4.44
C THR A 530 5.97 7.06 4.53
N GLU A 531 6.09 8.23 5.14
CA GLU A 531 5.03 9.23 5.18
C GLU A 531 4.92 9.99 3.85
N ILE A 532 3.76 10.56 3.58
CA ILE A 532 3.50 11.36 2.37
C ILE A 532 3.08 12.76 2.83
N ASP A 533 3.81 13.77 2.41
CA ASP A 533 3.47 15.18 2.64
C ASP A 533 2.85 15.78 1.38
N LEU A 534 1.57 16.08 1.46
CA LEU A 534 0.79 16.66 0.36
C LEU A 534 0.90 18.21 0.29
N SER A 535 1.57 18.83 1.26
CA SER A 535 1.59 20.29 1.41
C SER A 535 2.36 21.04 0.31
N GLU A 536 3.27 20.39 -0.37
CA GLU A 536 4.10 21.02 -1.40
C GLU A 536 3.54 20.92 -2.84
N ASP A 537 2.52 20.07 -3.09
CA ASP A 537 2.00 19.78 -4.44
C ASP A 537 0.53 20.17 -4.64
N LEU A 538 0.06 21.24 -3.98
CA LEU A 538 -1.34 21.66 -4.02
C LEU A 538 -1.76 22.36 -5.33
N GLU A 539 -1.39 21.81 -6.47
CA GLU A 539 -2.06 22.11 -7.72
C GLU A 539 -3.28 21.17 -7.91
N VAL A 540 -4.27 21.63 -8.66
CA VAL A 540 -5.60 21.02 -8.86
C VAL A 540 -5.57 19.54 -9.27
N GLU A 541 -4.43 19.03 -9.71
CA GLU A 541 -4.24 17.64 -10.15
C GLU A 541 -4.15 16.62 -9.00
N ASP A 542 -3.77 17.05 -7.80
CA ASP A 542 -3.63 16.12 -6.65
C ASP A 542 -4.98 15.74 -6.02
N ALA A 543 -5.99 16.56 -6.23
CA ALA A 543 -7.35 16.24 -5.81
C ALA A 543 -7.89 14.98 -6.50
N ASP A 544 -7.48 14.73 -7.75
CA ASP A 544 -7.91 13.57 -8.55
C ASP A 544 -7.33 12.23 -8.06
N LEU A 545 -6.31 12.28 -7.20
CA LEU A 545 -5.64 11.08 -6.66
C LEU A 545 -6.22 10.59 -5.33
N ILE A 546 -7.10 11.38 -4.73
CA ILE A 546 -7.70 11.07 -3.43
C ILE A 546 -9.14 10.64 -3.68
N PRO A 547 -9.57 9.47 -3.17
CA PRO A 547 -10.95 9.04 -3.35
C PRO A 547 -11.91 10.08 -2.78
N GLU A 548 -13.00 10.34 -3.53
CA GLU A 548 -14.07 11.19 -3.06
C GLU A 548 -14.90 10.40 -2.05
N GLU A 549 -14.62 10.62 -0.78
CA GLU A 549 -15.27 9.96 0.35
C GLU A 549 -15.96 10.99 1.25
N ASP A 550 -17.09 10.59 1.81
CA ASP A 550 -17.73 11.36 2.86
C ASP A 550 -16.99 11.22 4.17
N VAL A 551 -16.63 12.33 4.76
CA VAL A 551 -15.81 12.39 5.98
C VAL A 551 -16.43 13.31 7.02
N ILE A 552 -16.10 13.02 8.28
CA ILE A 552 -16.43 13.89 9.40
C ILE A 552 -15.14 14.56 9.88
N VAL A 553 -15.13 15.89 9.82
CA VAL A 553 -14.08 16.72 10.39
C VAL A 553 -14.50 17.15 11.78
N THR A 554 -13.65 16.87 12.77
CA THR A 554 -13.87 17.28 14.16
C THR A 554 -12.80 18.27 14.61
N ILE A 555 -13.24 19.29 15.33
CA ILE A 555 -12.37 20.36 15.86
C ILE A 555 -12.65 20.50 17.35
N THR A 556 -11.59 20.49 18.16
CA THR A 556 -11.72 20.69 19.62
C THR A 556 -11.62 22.16 20.00
N ASN A 557 -12.08 22.52 21.22
CA ASN A 557 -12.00 23.87 21.76
C ASN A 557 -10.54 24.37 21.94
N ARG A 558 -9.58 23.46 22.03
CA ARG A 558 -8.15 23.76 22.04
C ARG A 558 -7.52 23.85 20.65
N GLY A 559 -8.34 23.70 19.59
CA GLY A 559 -7.92 23.85 18.21
C GLY A 559 -7.22 22.63 17.63
N TYR A 560 -7.49 21.40 18.11
CA TYR A 560 -7.08 20.17 17.43
C TYR A 560 -8.09 19.79 16.38
N ILE A 561 -7.61 19.46 15.19
CA ILE A 561 -8.42 19.10 14.04
C ILE A 561 -8.03 17.71 13.53
N LYS A 562 -9.00 16.91 13.11
CA LYS A 562 -8.83 15.63 12.45
C LYS A 562 -10.01 15.32 11.55
N ARG A 563 -9.81 14.45 10.54
CA ARG A 563 -10.90 13.87 9.74
C ARG A 563 -11.01 12.37 10.00
N MET A 564 -12.23 11.85 9.83
CA MET A 564 -12.56 10.44 10.01
C MET A 564 -13.63 10.05 9.00
N THR A 565 -13.71 8.78 8.64
CA THR A 565 -14.83 8.25 7.84
C THR A 565 -16.14 8.26 8.64
N VAL A 566 -17.25 8.38 7.94
CA VAL A 566 -18.60 8.46 8.58
C VAL A 566 -18.94 7.20 9.37
N ASP A 567 -18.45 6.03 8.94
CA ASP A 567 -18.69 4.71 9.58
C ASP A 567 -18.10 4.60 10.99
N THR A 568 -17.21 5.52 11.36
CA THR A 568 -16.57 5.53 12.70
C THR A 568 -17.58 5.71 13.84
N TYR A 569 -18.76 6.29 13.58
CA TYR A 569 -19.81 6.50 14.56
C TYR A 569 -21.05 5.67 14.22
N ARG A 570 -21.21 4.51 14.85
CA ARG A 570 -22.41 3.66 14.69
C ARG A 570 -23.67 4.32 15.25
N ALA A 571 -24.79 4.19 14.56
CA ALA A 571 -26.07 4.71 14.99
C ALA A 571 -26.55 4.03 16.31
N GLN A 572 -27.15 4.80 17.22
CA GLN A 572 -27.71 4.30 18.48
C GLN A 572 -29.16 4.80 18.64
N ARG A 573 -30.02 3.98 19.26
CA ARG A 573 -31.37 4.40 19.58
C ARG A 573 -31.34 5.55 20.60
N ARG A 574 -32.35 6.44 20.55
CA ARG A 574 -32.50 7.56 21.49
C ARG A 574 -32.44 7.10 22.93
N GLY A 575 -31.80 7.87 23.81
CA GLY A 575 -31.60 7.55 25.22
C GLY A 575 -30.42 6.62 25.53
N GLY A 576 -29.57 6.31 24.54
CA GLY A 576 -28.31 5.59 24.72
C GLY A 576 -27.30 6.37 25.57
N LYS A 577 -26.24 5.67 26.06
CA LYS A 577 -25.17 6.27 26.90
C LYS A 577 -24.09 7.01 26.10
N GLY A 578 -24.08 6.90 24.75
CA GLY A 578 -23.01 7.41 23.90
C GLY A 578 -21.71 6.60 23.97
N ILE A 579 -20.81 6.90 23.08
CA ILE A 579 -19.46 6.33 23.01
C ILE A 579 -18.40 7.42 23.18
N THR A 580 -17.24 7.05 23.73
CA THR A 580 -16.12 7.99 23.89
C THR A 580 -15.60 8.39 22.52
N GLY A 581 -15.75 9.66 22.16
CA GLY A 581 -15.36 10.22 20.85
C GLY A 581 -13.86 10.51 20.73
N SER A 582 -13.12 10.64 21.85
CA SER A 582 -11.68 10.91 21.88
C SER A 582 -11.12 10.67 23.30
N LYS A 583 -9.86 10.23 23.41
CA LYS A 583 -9.09 10.30 24.66
C LYS A 583 -8.54 11.72 24.77
N MET A 584 -9.27 12.60 25.45
CA MET A 584 -8.88 14.00 25.64
C MET A 584 -8.16 14.20 26.98
N GLN A 585 -7.36 15.26 27.05
CA GLN A 585 -6.85 15.79 28.32
C GLN A 585 -8.02 16.40 29.11
N GLU A 586 -7.90 16.48 30.44
CA GLU A 586 -8.85 17.24 31.26
C GLU A 586 -9.03 18.64 30.65
N ASP A 587 -10.28 19.05 30.41
CA ASP A 587 -10.69 20.33 29.81
C ASP A 587 -10.62 20.49 28.28
N ASP A 588 -10.38 19.46 27.47
CA ASP A 588 -10.54 19.51 26.00
C ASP A 588 -11.82 18.78 25.56
N PHE A 589 -12.59 19.34 24.63
CA PHE A 589 -13.83 18.75 24.11
C PHE A 589 -14.04 19.12 22.63
N ILE A 590 -14.80 18.30 21.89
CA ILE A 590 -15.13 18.59 20.49
C ILE A 590 -16.12 19.77 20.47
N GLU A 591 -15.70 20.85 19.83
CA GLU A 591 -16.50 22.08 19.71
C GLU A 591 -17.27 22.13 18.39
N LYS A 592 -16.67 21.61 17.29
CA LYS A 592 -17.29 21.62 15.96
C LYS A 592 -17.17 20.28 15.28
N VAL A 593 -18.23 19.89 14.55
CA VAL A 593 -18.29 18.72 13.70
C VAL A 593 -18.84 19.15 12.36
N ILE A 594 -18.17 18.73 11.29
CA ILE A 594 -18.51 19.12 9.92
C ILE A 594 -18.57 17.84 9.10
N TYR A 595 -19.69 17.58 8.46
CA TYR A 595 -19.83 16.56 7.43
C TYR A 595 -19.47 17.18 6.08
N THR A 596 -18.60 16.52 5.30
CA THR A 596 -18.06 17.05 4.06
C THR A 596 -17.46 15.94 3.20
N SER A 597 -17.30 16.16 1.89
CA SER A 597 -16.49 15.30 1.04
C SER A 597 -15.00 15.64 1.20
N THR A 598 -14.13 14.66 0.98
CA THR A 598 -12.66 14.86 0.94
C THR A 598 -12.24 15.96 -0.02
N HIS A 599 -12.97 16.18 -1.11
CA HIS A 599 -12.68 17.18 -2.15
C HIS A 599 -13.21 18.57 -1.88
N ASP A 600 -14.10 18.74 -0.91
CA ASP A 600 -14.73 20.02 -0.59
C ASP A 600 -13.70 21.05 -0.09
N ASN A 601 -14.00 22.30 -0.40
CA ASN A 601 -13.29 23.46 0.15
C ASN A 601 -13.87 23.79 1.53
N LEU A 602 -13.04 23.81 2.55
CA LEU A 602 -13.40 24.24 3.90
C LEU A 602 -12.96 25.67 4.13
N LEU A 603 -13.90 26.55 4.39
CA LEU A 603 -13.66 27.94 4.76
C LEU A 603 -13.69 28.07 6.28
N PHE A 604 -12.53 28.40 6.86
CA PHE A 604 -12.32 28.59 8.30
C PHE A 604 -12.40 30.07 8.64
N PHE A 605 -13.38 30.45 9.43
CA PHE A 605 -13.59 31.83 9.87
C PHE A 605 -13.11 32.00 11.30
N SER A 606 -12.26 33.01 11.53
CA SER A 606 -11.73 33.30 12.84
C SER A 606 -12.58 34.32 13.63
N ASN A 607 -12.36 34.37 14.96
CA ASN A 607 -12.94 35.36 15.84
C ASN A 607 -12.55 36.80 15.47
N PHE A 608 -11.44 37.00 14.74
CA PHE A 608 -11.02 38.32 14.23
C PHE A 608 -11.66 38.69 12.90
N GLY A 609 -12.60 37.86 12.39
CA GLY A 609 -13.28 38.09 11.14
C GLY A 609 -12.42 37.87 9.89
N LYS A 610 -11.37 37.04 9.99
CA LYS A 610 -10.62 36.53 8.83
C LYS A 610 -11.19 35.18 8.35
N VAL A 611 -10.90 34.86 7.10
CA VAL A 611 -11.21 33.56 6.51
C VAL A 611 -9.97 32.95 5.91
N TYR A 612 -9.82 31.65 6.10
CA TYR A 612 -8.77 30.78 5.56
C TYR A 612 -9.41 29.65 4.76
N LEU A 613 -8.68 29.10 3.82
CA LEU A 613 -9.13 28.04 2.94
C LEU A 613 -8.22 26.82 3.08
N LEU A 614 -8.82 25.63 3.27
CA LEU A 614 -8.16 24.32 3.11
C LEU A 614 -9.09 23.38 2.35
N LYS A 615 -8.51 22.45 1.61
CA LYS A 615 -9.24 21.28 1.11
C LYS A 615 -9.43 20.29 2.26
N ALA A 616 -10.58 19.58 2.29
CA ALA A 616 -10.86 18.64 3.39
C ALA A 616 -9.83 17.51 3.46
N PHE A 617 -9.27 17.05 2.34
CA PHE A 617 -8.23 16.02 2.32
C PHE A 617 -6.88 16.47 2.94
N GLN A 618 -6.61 17.76 3.04
CA GLN A 618 -5.40 18.30 3.70
C GLN A 618 -5.43 18.13 5.22
N ILE A 619 -6.60 17.84 5.77
CA ILE A 619 -6.77 17.55 7.19
C ILE A 619 -6.37 16.09 7.43
N PRO A 620 -5.44 15.79 8.37
CA PRO A 620 -4.97 14.45 8.60
C PRO A 620 -6.11 13.49 8.97
N ALA A 621 -6.15 12.32 8.32
CA ALA A 621 -6.99 11.22 8.73
C ALA A 621 -6.49 10.66 10.07
N ALA A 622 -7.40 10.42 11.00
CA ALA A 622 -7.02 9.93 12.32
C ALA A 622 -8.12 9.06 12.94
N SER A 623 -7.74 8.12 13.78
CA SER A 623 -8.68 7.27 14.50
C SER A 623 -9.57 8.07 15.46
N ARG A 624 -10.72 7.51 15.84
CA ARG A 624 -11.66 8.11 16.81
C ARG A 624 -10.98 8.55 18.11
N ILE A 625 -10.05 7.75 18.62
CA ILE A 625 -9.38 7.97 19.92
C ILE A 625 -8.21 8.96 19.81
N SER A 626 -7.69 9.22 18.62
CA SER A 626 -6.57 10.12 18.37
C SER A 626 -6.91 11.56 18.72
N LYS A 627 -5.92 12.34 19.15
CA LYS A 627 -6.04 13.76 19.50
C LYS A 627 -6.20 14.68 18.29
N GLY A 628 -5.66 14.28 17.12
CA GLY A 628 -5.59 15.12 15.91
C GLY A 628 -4.38 16.06 15.91
N LEU A 629 -4.33 16.95 14.90
CA LEU A 629 -3.27 17.93 14.67
C LEU A 629 -3.71 19.33 15.17
N PRO A 630 -2.84 20.14 15.77
CA PRO A 630 -3.18 21.53 16.06
C PRO A 630 -3.47 22.32 14.78
N ILE A 631 -4.61 22.99 14.72
CA ILE A 631 -5.06 23.76 13.54
C ILE A 631 -4.06 24.87 13.13
N VAL A 632 -3.28 25.39 14.10
CA VAL A 632 -2.24 26.38 13.85
C VAL A 632 -1.08 25.85 13.00
N ASN A 633 -0.95 24.52 12.88
CA ASN A 633 0.02 23.90 11.98
C ASN A 633 -0.48 23.90 10.53
N LEU A 634 -1.79 23.98 10.31
CA LEU A 634 -2.41 24.02 8.99
C LEU A 634 -2.75 25.46 8.55
N LEU A 635 -3.18 26.31 9.49
CA LEU A 635 -3.60 27.70 9.24
C LEU A 635 -2.69 28.66 9.97
N LYS A 636 -2.23 29.71 9.27
CA LYS A 636 -1.37 30.75 9.83
C LYS A 636 -2.20 31.76 10.62
N PHE A 637 -2.63 31.38 11.83
CA PHE A 637 -3.36 32.28 12.73
C PHE A 637 -2.44 33.32 13.38
N ASP A 638 -2.97 34.50 13.61
CA ASP A 638 -2.30 35.54 14.39
C ASP A 638 -2.38 35.22 15.89
N ASP A 639 -1.56 35.90 16.72
CA ASP A 639 -1.61 35.73 18.17
C ASP A 639 -3.01 36.07 18.73
N GLY A 640 -3.57 35.15 19.50
CA GLY A 640 -4.90 35.27 20.09
C GLY A 640 -6.06 34.96 19.11
N GLU A 641 -5.78 34.66 17.85
CA GLU A 641 -6.78 34.28 16.87
C GLU A 641 -7.32 32.86 17.15
N LYS A 642 -8.65 32.69 17.15
CA LYS A 642 -9.33 31.41 17.39
C LYS A 642 -10.32 31.14 16.26
N LEU A 643 -10.61 29.87 16.06
CA LEU A 643 -11.62 29.47 15.10
C LEU A 643 -13.04 29.81 15.63
N ALA A 644 -13.84 30.50 14.82
CA ALA A 644 -15.23 30.83 15.14
C ALA A 644 -16.23 29.94 14.42
N ALA A 645 -16.07 29.74 13.09
CA ALA A 645 -16.97 28.95 12.28
C ALA A 645 -16.23 28.27 11.13
N VAL A 646 -16.79 27.19 10.62
CA VAL A 646 -16.33 26.52 9.40
C VAL A 646 -17.53 26.18 8.55
N ILE A 647 -17.39 26.36 7.25
CA ILE A 647 -18.38 25.89 6.26
C ILE A 647 -17.66 25.14 5.15
N ASN A 648 -18.35 24.15 4.57
CA ASN A 648 -17.92 23.46 3.38
C ASN A 648 -18.53 24.09 2.12
N VAL A 649 -17.78 24.10 1.02
CA VAL A 649 -18.22 24.62 -0.28
C VAL A 649 -17.59 23.75 -1.36
N LYS A 650 -18.38 23.21 -2.28
CA LYS A 650 -17.84 22.41 -3.40
C LYS A 650 -16.97 23.25 -4.31
N SER A 651 -17.45 24.39 -4.75
CA SER A 651 -16.69 25.34 -5.57
C SER A 651 -16.93 26.79 -5.10
N LEU A 652 -15.85 27.60 -5.08
CA LEU A 652 -15.92 29.02 -4.76
C LEU A 652 -16.46 29.87 -5.93
N GLU A 653 -16.63 29.28 -7.11
CA GLU A 653 -17.16 29.93 -8.31
C GLU A 653 -18.67 29.74 -8.47
N GLU A 654 -19.28 28.91 -7.66
CA GLU A 654 -20.72 28.71 -7.65
C GLU A 654 -21.49 30.00 -7.26
N PRO A 655 -22.59 30.27 -7.89
CA PRO A 655 -23.44 31.40 -7.50
C PRO A 655 -24.00 31.18 -6.09
N GLY A 656 -23.99 32.22 -5.28
CA GLY A 656 -24.49 32.15 -3.91
C GLY A 656 -23.88 33.21 -3.00
N TYR A 657 -24.31 33.15 -1.76
CA TYR A 657 -23.90 34.11 -0.74
C TYR A 657 -23.44 33.38 0.51
N ILE A 658 -22.59 34.04 1.31
CA ILE A 658 -22.27 33.66 2.68
C ILE A 658 -22.98 34.64 3.61
N ILE A 659 -23.70 34.09 4.58
CA ILE A 659 -24.36 34.85 5.63
C ILE A 659 -23.60 34.62 6.96
N PHE A 660 -23.35 35.71 7.66
CA PHE A 660 -22.66 35.74 8.93
C PHE A 660 -23.61 36.15 10.02
N GLY A 661 -23.58 35.47 11.17
CA GLY A 661 -24.30 35.81 12.37
C GLY A 661 -23.36 36.06 13.54
N THR A 662 -23.52 37.15 14.27
CA THR A 662 -22.71 37.49 15.42
C THR A 662 -23.46 37.28 16.73
N LYS A 663 -22.70 37.18 17.84
CA LYS A 663 -23.20 37.00 19.21
C LYS A 663 -24.21 38.12 19.63
N ASN A 664 -23.95 39.35 19.17
CA ASN A 664 -24.79 40.49 19.45
C ASN A 664 -26.00 40.64 18.48
N GLY A 665 -26.27 39.60 17.65
CA GLY A 665 -27.39 39.52 16.75
C GLY A 665 -27.24 40.35 15.46
N ILE A 666 -26.02 40.65 15.05
CA ILE A 666 -25.73 41.27 13.74
C ILE A 666 -25.74 40.20 12.68
N ILE A 667 -26.24 40.54 11.50
CA ILE A 667 -26.26 39.69 10.31
C ILE A 667 -25.61 40.40 9.13
N LYS A 668 -24.87 39.68 8.31
CA LYS A 668 -24.22 40.18 7.10
C LYS A 668 -24.35 39.19 5.96
N LYS A 669 -24.58 39.65 4.74
CA LYS A 669 -24.60 38.85 3.51
C LYS A 669 -23.50 39.32 2.57
N THR A 670 -22.73 38.39 1.99
CA THR A 670 -21.61 38.66 1.06
C THR A 670 -21.62 37.60 -0.03
N GLU A 671 -21.39 38.02 -1.30
CA GLU A 671 -21.30 37.07 -2.42
C GLU A 671 -20.13 36.10 -2.25
N LEU A 672 -20.36 34.82 -2.54
CA LEU A 672 -19.35 33.73 -2.42
C LEU A 672 -18.12 34.00 -3.28
N ILE A 673 -18.29 34.50 -4.49
CA ILE A 673 -17.19 34.77 -5.44
C ILE A 673 -16.14 35.75 -4.87
N GLN A 674 -16.50 36.59 -3.89
CA GLN A 674 -15.54 37.50 -3.25
C GLN A 674 -14.46 36.76 -2.44
N TYR A 675 -14.64 35.47 -2.21
CA TYR A 675 -13.71 34.58 -1.48
C TYR A 675 -12.91 33.65 -2.39
N LYS A 676 -12.94 33.85 -3.74
CA LYS A 676 -12.19 33.02 -4.71
C LYS A 676 -10.69 33.00 -4.44
N ASN A 677 -10.09 34.14 -4.06
CA ASN A 677 -8.65 34.29 -3.88
C ASN A 677 -8.29 34.50 -2.39
N ILE A 678 -8.22 33.42 -1.62
CA ILE A 678 -7.78 33.44 -0.23
C ILE A 678 -6.28 33.12 -0.16
N ARG A 679 -5.51 34.03 0.43
CA ARG A 679 -4.07 33.83 0.66
C ARG A 679 -3.87 32.90 1.87
N SER A 680 -2.70 32.23 1.95
CA SER A 680 -2.34 31.38 3.10
C SER A 680 -2.33 32.13 4.45
N THR A 681 -2.18 33.46 4.45
CA THR A 681 -2.28 34.34 5.63
C THR A 681 -3.73 34.75 5.96
N GLY A 682 -4.70 34.19 5.24
CA GLY A 682 -6.11 34.58 5.35
C GLY A 682 -6.43 35.94 4.73
N ILE A 683 -7.73 36.19 4.56
CA ILE A 683 -8.25 37.49 4.13
C ILE A 683 -9.39 37.92 5.07
N ARG A 684 -9.63 39.23 5.16
CA ARG A 684 -10.74 39.74 5.98
C ARG A 684 -12.09 39.36 5.37
N ALA A 685 -12.97 38.73 6.17
CA ALA A 685 -14.34 38.33 5.80
C ALA A 685 -15.39 39.31 6.27
N LEU A 686 -15.25 39.87 7.47
CA LEU A 686 -16.14 40.89 8.02
C LEU A 686 -15.38 41.78 9.02
N ILE A 687 -16.00 42.94 9.38
CA ILE A 687 -15.55 43.78 10.47
C ILE A 687 -16.49 43.52 11.64
N LEU A 688 -15.94 43.12 12.76
CA LEU A 688 -16.63 42.94 14.03
C LEU A 688 -16.61 44.24 14.83
N ASN A 689 -17.72 44.54 15.54
CA ASN A 689 -17.79 45.64 16.51
C ASN A 689 -17.00 45.24 17.77
N GLU A 690 -16.65 46.23 18.61
CA GLU A 690 -16.04 45.97 19.94
C GLU A 690 -16.98 45.05 20.75
N ASP A 691 -16.42 44.05 21.41
CA ASP A 691 -17.10 43.02 22.22
C ASP A 691 -18.09 42.10 21.47
N ASP A 692 -18.04 42.06 20.12
CA ASP A 692 -18.86 41.15 19.34
C ASP A 692 -17.97 39.98 18.79
N GLU A 693 -18.59 38.81 18.66
CA GLU A 693 -17.95 37.59 18.18
C GLU A 693 -18.77 36.97 17.04
N LEU A 694 -18.10 36.43 16.03
CA LEU A 694 -18.72 35.61 15.01
C LEU A 694 -19.13 34.26 15.62
N ILE A 695 -20.44 33.87 15.46
CA ILE A 695 -20.96 32.63 16.04
C ILE A 695 -21.45 31.64 14.99
N ALA A 696 -21.92 32.13 13.85
CA ALA A 696 -22.48 31.29 12.80
C ALA A 696 -22.15 31.84 11.42
N VAL A 697 -21.90 30.93 10.49
CA VAL A 697 -21.74 31.21 9.07
C VAL A 697 -22.50 30.14 8.30
N ALA A 698 -23.25 30.56 7.28
CA ALA A 698 -23.99 29.66 6.43
C ALA A 698 -23.91 30.10 4.97
N ARG A 699 -24.02 29.13 4.05
CA ARG A 699 -24.18 29.40 2.61
C ARG A 699 -25.66 29.57 2.26
N THR A 700 -25.96 30.48 1.34
CA THR A 700 -27.32 30.69 0.81
C THR A 700 -27.32 30.87 -0.70
N THR A 701 -28.49 30.62 -1.33
CA THR A 701 -28.65 30.70 -2.78
C THR A 701 -29.18 32.08 -3.25
N GLY A 702 -29.62 32.95 -2.33
CA GLY A 702 -30.10 34.29 -2.65
C GLY A 702 -31.53 34.59 -2.29
N ASN A 703 -32.40 33.60 -2.13
CA ASN A 703 -33.82 33.74 -1.81
C ASN A 703 -34.31 32.71 -0.77
N GLN A 704 -33.58 32.56 0.33
CA GLN A 704 -33.89 31.60 1.37
C GLN A 704 -34.34 32.27 2.64
N ASP A 705 -35.13 31.56 3.43
CA ASP A 705 -35.56 32.01 4.74
C ASP A 705 -34.53 31.70 5.80
N ILE A 706 -34.32 32.63 6.71
CA ILE A 706 -33.33 32.57 7.75
C ILE A 706 -34.03 32.54 9.10
N ILE A 707 -33.61 31.58 9.94
CA ILE A 707 -34.01 31.48 11.33
C ILE A 707 -32.79 31.79 12.19
N PHE A 708 -32.82 32.92 12.89
CA PHE A 708 -31.73 33.40 13.74
C PHE A 708 -32.13 33.28 15.22
N GLY A 709 -31.57 32.28 15.92
CA GLY A 709 -31.96 31.90 17.28
C GLY A 709 -31.17 32.58 18.38
N ALA A 710 -31.80 32.88 19.50
CA ALA A 710 -31.17 33.43 20.70
C ALA A 710 -31.32 32.47 21.90
N SER A 711 -30.42 32.60 22.88
CA SER A 711 -30.33 31.75 24.08
C SER A 711 -31.56 31.77 24.97
N ASN A 712 -32.48 32.72 24.78
CA ASN A 712 -33.75 32.83 25.50
C ASN A 712 -34.91 32.03 24.86
N GLY A 713 -34.62 31.12 23.93
CA GLY A 713 -35.61 30.28 23.25
C GLY A 713 -36.49 31.04 22.23
N LYS A 714 -36.05 32.21 21.73
CA LYS A 714 -36.73 32.99 20.69
C LYS A 714 -35.84 33.07 19.45
N ALA A 715 -36.45 33.03 18.26
CA ALA A 715 -35.79 33.21 16.98
C ALA A 715 -36.47 34.27 16.12
N ALA A 716 -35.70 35.04 15.40
CA ALA A 716 -36.17 35.91 14.33
C ALA A 716 -36.17 35.15 13.02
N CYS A 717 -37.29 35.16 12.30
CA CYS A 717 -37.49 34.49 11.02
C CYS A 717 -37.75 35.52 9.96
N PHE A 718 -36.92 35.58 8.91
CA PHE A 718 -37.06 36.56 7.83
C PHE A 718 -36.36 36.03 6.57
N ASN A 719 -36.87 36.50 5.40
CA ASN A 719 -36.23 36.19 4.14
C ASN A 719 -34.88 36.93 4.02
N GLU A 720 -33.89 36.27 3.42
CA GLU A 720 -32.53 36.83 3.25
C GLU A 720 -32.50 38.09 2.36
N ASP A 721 -33.52 38.35 1.53
CA ASP A 721 -33.63 39.57 0.76
C ASP A 721 -33.76 40.83 1.63
N ASN A 722 -34.20 40.66 2.88
CA ASN A 722 -34.15 41.72 3.88
C ASN A 722 -32.71 42.10 4.29
N VAL A 723 -31.72 41.34 3.87
CA VAL A 723 -30.28 41.60 4.17
C VAL A 723 -29.57 41.94 2.85
N ARG A 724 -29.28 43.21 2.64
CA ARG A 724 -28.53 43.65 1.45
C ARG A 724 -27.15 43.02 1.42
N ALA A 725 -26.75 42.47 0.25
CA ALA A 725 -25.36 42.01 0.02
C ALA A 725 -24.38 43.18 0.14
N THR A 726 -23.27 42.93 0.82
CA THR A 726 -22.22 43.94 1.08
C THR A 726 -20.83 43.30 0.86
N ASN A 727 -19.84 44.16 0.63
CA ASN A 727 -18.44 43.73 0.47
C ASN A 727 -17.88 43.11 1.75
N ARG A 728 -16.76 42.38 1.63
CA ARG A 728 -16.06 41.71 2.73
C ARG A 728 -15.74 42.66 3.91
N ALA A 729 -15.37 43.90 3.64
CA ALA A 729 -14.99 44.91 4.64
C ALA A 729 -16.22 45.72 5.17
N ALA A 730 -17.31 45.03 5.54
CA ALA A 730 -18.48 45.63 6.15
C ALA A 730 -18.82 44.92 7.48
N SER A 731 -19.51 45.62 8.42
CA SER A 731 -19.88 45.07 9.73
C SER A 731 -21.28 44.41 9.75
N GLY A 732 -22.15 44.65 8.79
CA GLY A 732 -23.49 44.07 8.76
C GLY A 732 -24.60 44.94 9.40
N VAL A 733 -25.76 44.35 9.59
CA VAL A 733 -27.00 44.99 10.12
C VAL A 733 -27.61 44.15 11.22
N LYS A 734 -28.53 44.72 12.03
CA LYS A 734 -29.24 43.95 13.06
C LYS A 734 -30.19 42.92 12.47
N GLY A 735 -29.97 41.63 12.77
CA GLY A 735 -30.82 40.51 12.39
C GLY A 735 -31.87 40.18 13.46
N ILE A 736 -31.42 39.98 14.70
CA ILE A 736 -32.31 39.76 15.84
C ILE A 736 -32.00 40.75 16.97
N ARG A 737 -33.00 41.12 17.78
CA ARG A 737 -32.80 41.97 18.96
C ARG A 737 -32.52 41.07 20.17
N VAL A 738 -31.32 41.09 20.65
CA VAL A 738 -30.84 40.35 21.84
C VAL A 738 -30.90 41.28 23.06
N ALA A 739 -31.47 40.83 24.15
CA ALA A 739 -31.54 41.62 25.41
C ALA A 739 -30.17 41.58 26.18
N PRO A 740 -29.92 42.53 27.08
CA PRO A 740 -28.74 42.53 27.93
C PRO A 740 -28.62 41.20 28.72
N GLY A 741 -27.46 40.53 28.66
CA GLY A 741 -27.21 39.24 29.29
C GLY A 741 -27.61 38.00 28.48
N GLU A 742 -28.25 38.18 27.31
CA GLU A 742 -28.56 37.13 26.34
C GLU A 742 -27.63 37.19 25.14
N LYS A 743 -27.54 36.09 24.39
CA LYS A 743 -26.71 35.99 23.19
C LYS A 743 -27.46 35.27 22.08
N ALA A 744 -27.14 35.60 20.83
CA ALA A 744 -27.50 34.73 19.73
C ALA A 744 -26.68 33.42 19.80
N ILE A 745 -27.25 32.28 19.40
CA ILE A 745 -26.62 30.97 19.53
C ILE A 745 -26.42 30.24 18.20
N GLY A 746 -27.16 30.65 17.16
CA GLY A 746 -27.01 30.00 15.84
C GLY A 746 -27.94 30.65 14.82
N LEU A 747 -27.60 30.39 13.57
CA LEU A 747 -28.33 30.85 12.38
C LEU A 747 -28.55 29.62 11.49
N VAL A 748 -29.76 29.40 11.06
CA VAL A 748 -30.18 28.32 10.17
C VAL A 748 -30.75 28.93 8.90
N VAL A 749 -30.38 28.34 7.77
CA VAL A 749 -30.92 28.61 6.45
C VAL A 749 -31.91 27.50 6.12
N VAL A 750 -33.10 27.85 5.70
CA VAL A 750 -34.15 26.91 5.29
C VAL A 750 -34.01 26.67 3.79
N ASN A 751 -33.81 25.39 3.38
CA ASN A 751 -33.55 25.00 1.99
C ASN A 751 -34.84 24.58 1.25
N GLY A 752 -35.86 24.16 1.97
CA GLY A 752 -37.12 23.70 1.37
C GLY A 752 -38.28 23.56 2.38
N ASP A 753 -39.46 23.24 1.88
CA ASP A 753 -40.68 23.07 2.71
C ASP A 753 -40.65 21.79 3.57
N GLU A 754 -39.76 20.85 3.25
CA GLU A 754 -39.57 19.59 3.99
C GLU A 754 -38.54 19.73 5.11
N ASP A 755 -37.86 20.87 5.20
CA ASP A 755 -36.90 21.12 6.25
C ASP A 755 -37.59 21.23 7.62
N GLU A 756 -36.92 20.69 8.61
CA GLU A 756 -37.32 20.76 10.01
C GLU A 756 -36.23 21.41 10.83
N ILE A 757 -36.59 22.12 11.87
CA ILE A 757 -35.64 22.74 12.79
C ILE A 757 -35.41 21.82 13.96
N THR A 758 -34.23 21.24 14.00
CA THR A 758 -33.75 20.43 15.15
C THR A 758 -33.09 21.33 16.18
N VAL A 759 -33.53 21.23 17.43
CA VAL A 759 -32.98 21.99 18.56
C VAL A 759 -32.58 21.03 19.66
N VAL A 760 -31.40 21.29 20.26
CA VAL A 760 -30.91 20.52 21.42
C VAL A 760 -30.50 21.48 22.54
N THR A 761 -30.78 21.10 23.79
CA THR A 761 -30.47 21.89 25.00
C THR A 761 -29.30 21.31 25.78
N GLU A 762 -28.74 22.11 26.69
CA GLU A 762 -27.59 21.76 27.51
C GLU A 762 -27.77 20.48 28.35
N TYR A 763 -29.03 20.15 28.73
CA TYR A 763 -29.31 18.92 29.51
C TYR A 763 -29.79 17.75 28.65
N GLY A 764 -29.58 17.81 27.31
CA GLY A 764 -29.83 16.70 26.38
C GLY A 764 -31.31 16.49 26.03
N PHE A 765 -32.15 17.52 26.16
CA PHE A 765 -33.51 17.55 25.59
C PHE A 765 -33.43 18.13 24.19
N GLY A 766 -34.31 17.67 23.32
CA GLY A 766 -34.36 18.15 21.94
C GLY A 766 -35.68 17.81 21.27
N LYS A 767 -35.88 18.35 20.08
CA LYS A 767 -37.08 18.15 19.26
C LYS A 767 -36.81 18.56 17.83
N ARG A 768 -37.69 18.09 16.94
CA ARG A 768 -37.84 18.60 15.58
C ARG A 768 -39.08 19.45 15.52
N THR A 769 -39.06 20.52 14.75
CA THR A 769 -40.20 21.42 14.55
C THR A 769 -40.30 21.78 13.07
N PRO A 770 -41.48 21.64 12.41
CA PRO A 770 -41.63 22.02 11.01
C PRO A 770 -41.31 23.49 10.80
N THR A 771 -40.67 23.81 9.67
CA THR A 771 -40.36 25.20 9.31
C THR A 771 -41.60 26.04 9.12
N SER A 772 -42.70 25.44 8.68
CA SER A 772 -44.04 26.11 8.55
C SER A 772 -44.59 26.73 9.84
N ASP A 773 -44.13 26.24 11.02
CA ASP A 773 -44.52 26.83 12.33
C ASP A 773 -43.86 28.21 12.55
N PHE A 774 -42.86 28.58 11.77
CA PHE A 774 -42.09 29.82 11.91
C PHE A 774 -42.59 30.87 10.93
N LYS A 775 -43.40 31.80 11.41
CA LYS A 775 -43.92 32.90 10.57
C LYS A 775 -42.78 33.86 10.19
N ILE A 776 -42.61 34.06 8.89
CA ILE A 776 -41.64 35.01 8.33
C ILE A 776 -42.08 36.44 8.71
N LYS A 777 -41.16 37.20 9.28
CA LYS A 777 -41.30 38.60 9.67
C LYS A 777 -40.07 39.39 9.24
N GLY A 778 -40.11 40.71 9.36
CA GLY A 778 -38.93 41.53 9.11
C GLY A 778 -37.78 41.28 10.15
N ARG A 779 -36.51 41.56 9.75
CA ARG A 779 -35.34 41.51 10.63
C ARG A 779 -35.46 42.51 11.80
N ASN A 780 -34.55 42.40 12.81
CA ASN A 780 -34.51 43.27 14.01
C ASN A 780 -35.74 43.12 14.93
N GLY A 781 -36.46 42.01 14.88
CA GLY A 781 -37.56 41.66 15.75
C GLY A 781 -37.11 41.10 17.12
N LYS A 782 -38.07 41.04 18.10
CA LYS A 782 -37.88 40.35 19.40
C LYS A 782 -37.91 38.82 19.24
N GLY A 783 -38.21 38.30 18.04
CA GLY A 783 -38.31 36.86 17.72
C GLY A 783 -39.63 36.23 18.20
N VAL A 784 -39.88 35.01 17.70
CA VAL A 784 -40.95 34.11 18.12
C VAL A 784 -40.37 33.00 18.98
N LYS A 785 -41.12 32.46 19.90
CA LYS A 785 -40.66 31.37 20.78
C LYS A 785 -40.48 30.08 19.96
N TYR A 786 -39.28 29.48 19.99
CA TYR A 786 -39.00 28.22 19.31
C TYR A 786 -38.76 27.07 20.29
N MET A 787 -38.49 27.36 21.56
CA MET A 787 -38.32 26.39 22.62
C MET A 787 -38.85 26.91 23.94
N ASN A 788 -39.53 26.06 24.70
CA ASN A 788 -39.91 26.36 26.07
C ASN A 788 -38.81 25.95 27.03
N ILE A 789 -38.10 26.90 27.62
CA ILE A 789 -36.99 26.68 28.55
C ILE A 789 -37.57 26.42 29.93
N THR A 790 -37.17 25.29 30.52
CA THR A 790 -37.51 24.86 31.89
C THR A 790 -36.26 24.51 32.64
N GLU A 791 -36.30 24.41 33.96
CA GLU A 791 -35.18 23.94 34.77
C GLU A 791 -34.73 22.52 34.41
N LYS A 792 -35.60 21.67 33.84
CA LYS A 792 -35.29 20.31 33.39
C LYS A 792 -34.64 20.28 32.03
N SER A 793 -35.03 21.15 31.11
CA SER A 793 -34.46 21.12 29.76
C SER A 793 -33.17 21.90 29.64
N GLY A 794 -32.99 22.93 30.48
CA GLY A 794 -31.88 23.87 30.33
C GLY A 794 -32.03 24.82 29.13
N ARG A 795 -30.98 25.57 28.81
CA ARG A 795 -30.99 26.51 27.68
C ARG A 795 -30.67 25.79 26.37
N PRO A 796 -31.20 26.23 25.24
CA PRO A 796 -30.82 25.72 23.94
C PRO A 796 -29.35 26.04 23.64
N VAL A 797 -28.62 25.01 23.19
CA VAL A 797 -27.17 25.10 22.86
C VAL A 797 -27.00 25.32 21.37
N SER A 798 -27.75 24.58 20.55
CA SER A 798 -27.61 24.61 19.11
C SER A 798 -28.94 24.38 18.41
N LEU A 799 -29.04 24.90 17.18
CA LEU A 799 -30.17 24.68 16.25
C LEU A 799 -29.59 24.42 14.86
N ALA A 800 -30.21 23.47 14.15
CA ALA A 800 -29.79 23.06 12.81
C ALA A 800 -31.02 22.79 11.92
N SER A 801 -30.88 23.00 10.61
CA SER A 801 -31.81 22.46 9.61
C SER A 801 -31.51 20.99 9.39
N SER A 802 -32.58 20.19 9.24
CA SER A 802 -32.49 18.75 9.08
C SER A 802 -33.67 18.20 8.33
N THR A 803 -33.53 17.03 7.75
CA THR A 803 -34.64 16.25 7.18
C THR A 803 -34.94 15.03 8.06
N LYS A 804 -36.06 14.38 7.85
CA LYS A 804 -36.42 13.14 8.57
C LYS A 804 -35.44 11.99 8.32
N ASP A 805 -34.74 12.00 7.16
CA ASP A 805 -33.87 10.95 6.69
C ASP A 805 -32.41 11.21 7.04
N ASP A 806 -32.13 12.15 7.93
CA ASP A 806 -30.78 12.44 8.45
C ASP A 806 -30.56 11.80 9.81
N ASP A 807 -29.30 11.77 10.21
CA ASP A 807 -28.83 11.38 11.55
C ASP A 807 -28.35 12.61 12.34
N LEU A 808 -28.65 12.63 13.62
CA LEU A 808 -28.21 13.64 14.57
C LEU A 808 -27.02 13.12 15.38
N ILE A 809 -25.89 13.80 15.32
CA ILE A 809 -24.76 13.58 16.21
C ILE A 809 -24.81 14.60 17.34
N ILE A 810 -24.87 14.13 18.59
CA ILE A 810 -24.85 14.96 19.81
C ILE A 810 -23.53 14.73 20.53
N ILE A 811 -22.85 15.81 20.92
CA ILE A 811 -21.53 15.78 21.57
C ILE A 811 -21.61 16.53 22.90
N THR A 812 -21.02 15.90 23.94
CA THR A 812 -20.96 16.47 25.28
C THR A 812 -19.61 17.13 25.55
N ASP A 813 -19.58 18.01 26.57
CA ASP A 813 -18.40 18.70 27.09
C ASP A 813 -17.29 17.74 27.60
N LYS A 814 -17.61 16.46 27.83
CA LYS A 814 -16.64 15.40 28.22
C LYS A 814 -16.33 14.43 27.07
N GLY A 815 -16.59 14.83 25.82
CA GLY A 815 -16.21 14.08 24.64
C GLY A 815 -17.05 12.82 24.34
N MET A 816 -18.19 12.65 25.00
CA MET A 816 -19.14 11.59 24.64
C MET A 816 -19.90 11.97 23.38
N VAL A 817 -20.02 11.04 22.46
CA VAL A 817 -20.73 11.22 21.17
C VAL A 817 -21.83 10.18 21.07
N ILE A 818 -23.00 10.61 20.62
CA ILE A 818 -24.11 9.74 20.24
C ILE A 818 -24.59 10.12 18.84
N ARG A 819 -24.84 9.13 18.00
CA ARG A 819 -25.49 9.26 16.70
C ARG A 819 -26.88 8.66 16.80
N THR A 820 -27.91 9.40 16.44
CA THR A 820 -29.33 9.01 16.54
C THR A 820 -30.03 9.33 15.25
N TYR A 821 -30.85 8.41 14.73
CA TYR A 821 -31.68 8.65 13.58
C TYR A 821 -32.75 9.71 13.89
N LEU A 822 -32.85 10.72 13.05
CA LEU A 822 -33.76 11.85 13.31
C LEU A 822 -35.20 11.44 13.30
N ASN A 823 -35.58 10.45 12.49
CA ASN A 823 -36.96 9.95 12.48
C ASN A 823 -37.44 9.39 13.83
N ASP A 824 -36.51 8.97 14.70
CA ASP A 824 -36.80 8.53 16.09
C ASP A 824 -37.11 9.71 17.03
N ILE A 825 -36.82 10.95 16.61
CA ILE A 825 -37.07 12.16 17.40
C ILE A 825 -38.43 12.73 17.06
N SER A 826 -39.22 13.01 18.09
CA SER A 826 -40.58 13.50 17.91
C SER A 826 -40.65 14.86 17.20
N LEU A 827 -41.47 14.92 16.16
CA LEU A 827 -41.86 16.17 15.48
C LEU A 827 -42.96 16.87 16.29
N ILE A 828 -42.66 18.01 16.90
CA ILE A 828 -43.59 18.71 17.83
C ILE A 828 -43.50 20.23 17.66
N GLY A 829 -44.57 20.89 18.01
CA GLY A 829 -44.72 22.34 17.83
C GLY A 829 -43.65 23.16 18.56
N ARG A 830 -43.42 24.37 18.06
CA ARG A 830 -42.34 25.27 18.49
C ARG A 830 -42.32 25.65 19.97
N ASP A 831 -43.50 25.73 20.65
CA ASP A 831 -43.63 26.16 22.04
C ASP A 831 -43.59 24.98 23.05
N THR A 832 -42.78 23.99 22.85
CA THR A 832 -42.61 22.83 23.72
C THR A 832 -41.19 22.73 24.25
N GLN A 833 -41.01 21.97 25.33
CA GLN A 833 -39.67 21.77 25.94
C GLN A 833 -38.82 20.65 25.28
N GLY A 834 -39.41 19.90 24.34
CA GLY A 834 -38.75 18.77 23.70
C GLY A 834 -38.80 17.47 24.53
N VAL A 835 -38.17 16.42 23.96
CA VAL A 835 -38.02 15.09 24.59
C VAL A 835 -36.55 14.85 24.96
N LYS A 836 -36.31 13.90 25.83
CA LYS A 836 -34.92 13.56 26.22
C LYS A 836 -34.28 12.73 25.10
N LEU A 837 -33.19 13.25 24.51
CA LEU A 837 -32.43 12.59 23.41
C LEU A 837 -31.26 11.75 23.93
N ILE A 838 -30.57 12.31 24.93
CA ILE A 838 -29.40 11.65 25.53
C ILE A 838 -29.51 11.62 27.05
N LYS A 839 -29.05 10.52 27.68
CA LYS A 839 -28.94 10.41 29.13
C LYS A 839 -27.55 10.83 29.56
N LEU A 840 -27.44 12.06 30.07
CA LEU A 840 -26.19 12.62 30.60
C LEU A 840 -25.89 12.10 32.01
N ASN A 841 -24.61 11.93 32.33
CA ASN A 841 -24.14 11.72 33.68
C ASN A 841 -24.17 13.05 34.47
N GLU A 842 -24.12 12.99 35.81
CA GLU A 842 -24.10 14.20 36.65
C GLU A 842 -22.92 15.12 36.28
N GLY A 843 -23.21 16.40 36.04
CA GLY A 843 -22.21 17.40 35.69
C GLY A 843 -21.81 17.45 34.23
N HIS A 844 -22.40 16.61 33.34
CA HIS A 844 -22.15 16.66 31.89
C HIS A 844 -23.19 17.54 31.20
N LEU A 845 -22.73 18.30 30.19
CA LEU A 845 -23.58 19.16 29.37
C LEU A 845 -23.41 18.82 27.88
N VAL A 846 -24.43 19.06 27.08
CA VAL A 846 -24.30 19.01 25.61
C VAL A 846 -23.49 20.23 25.16
N SER A 847 -22.47 20.02 24.35
CA SER A 847 -21.61 21.06 23.80
C SER A 847 -22.05 21.49 22.41
N THR A 848 -22.28 20.53 21.48
CA THR A 848 -22.62 20.84 20.09
C THR A 848 -23.39 19.69 19.43
N ILE A 849 -23.96 19.97 18.26
CA ILE A 849 -24.61 18.96 17.40
C ILE A 849 -24.11 19.07 15.97
N ALA A 850 -24.26 17.97 15.22
CA ALA A 850 -24.07 17.93 13.76
C ALA A 850 -25.17 17.08 13.12
N ILE A 851 -25.57 17.45 11.90
CA ILE A 851 -26.47 16.68 11.06
C ILE A 851 -25.62 15.98 9.98
N VAL A 852 -25.89 14.70 9.77
CA VAL A 852 -25.23 13.90 8.73
C VAL A 852 -26.29 13.07 7.99
N PRO A 853 -26.12 12.80 6.69
CA PRO A 853 -27.02 11.93 5.95
C PRO A 853 -27.03 10.52 6.57
N HIS A 854 -28.20 9.87 6.53
CA HIS A 854 -28.34 8.48 6.96
C HIS A 854 -27.76 7.54 5.89
N GLN A 855 -26.93 6.59 6.29
CA GLN A 855 -26.39 5.54 5.43
C GLN A 855 -26.88 4.18 5.91
N GLU A 856 -27.47 3.38 5.02
CA GLU A 856 -27.86 1.99 5.30
C GLU A 856 -26.62 1.09 5.32
N GLU A 857 -26.47 0.24 6.34
CA GLU A 857 -25.38 -0.71 6.48
C GLU A 857 -25.55 -1.87 5.47
N GLN A 858 -24.57 -2.09 4.60
CA GLN A 858 -24.48 -3.32 3.80
C GLN A 858 -23.71 -4.37 4.60
N GLU A 859 -24.33 -5.54 4.82
CA GLU A 859 -23.73 -6.66 5.55
C GLU A 859 -22.67 -7.40 4.71
N GLU A 860 -21.52 -7.69 5.32
CA GLU A 860 -20.43 -8.48 4.75
C GLU A 860 -20.69 -9.99 4.88
N GLU A 861 -21.07 -10.67 3.79
CA GLU A 861 -21.22 -12.14 3.73
C GLU A 861 -20.02 -12.90 3.08
N ILE A 862 -18.89 -12.27 2.79
CA ILE A 862 -17.88 -12.82 1.84
C ILE A 862 -16.70 -13.55 2.52
N ILE A 863 -16.54 -13.51 3.84
CA ILE A 863 -15.29 -13.97 4.50
C ILE A 863 -15.23 -15.49 4.75
N ASP A 864 -16.36 -16.18 4.93
CA ASP A 864 -16.40 -17.60 5.35
C ASP A 864 -16.04 -18.62 4.25
N GLU A 865 -16.28 -18.35 2.97
CA GLU A 865 -15.97 -19.30 1.88
C GLU A 865 -14.47 -19.42 1.57
N ALA A 866 -13.71 -18.36 1.72
CA ALA A 866 -12.26 -18.38 1.45
C ALA A 866 -11.44 -19.16 2.49
N GLU A 867 -11.88 -19.18 3.75
CA GLU A 867 -11.22 -19.96 4.81
C GLU A 867 -11.43 -21.47 4.63
N GLN A 868 -12.62 -21.90 4.21
CA GLN A 868 -12.92 -23.33 3.95
C GLN A 868 -12.14 -23.89 2.76
N ILE A 869 -11.87 -23.07 1.73
CA ILE A 869 -11.07 -23.45 0.55
C ILE A 869 -9.60 -23.63 0.93
N THR A 870 -9.07 -22.75 1.78
CA THR A 870 -7.68 -22.79 2.23
C THR A 870 -7.40 -24.00 3.14
N GLU A 871 -8.35 -24.38 3.98
CA GLU A 871 -8.27 -25.59 4.83
C GLU A 871 -8.29 -26.88 3.99
N LYS A 872 -9.15 -26.98 2.99
CA LYS A 872 -9.20 -28.13 2.08
C LYS A 872 -7.91 -28.32 1.28
N LEU A 873 -7.30 -27.21 0.80
CA LEU A 873 -6.01 -27.26 0.09
C LEU A 873 -4.85 -27.65 1.01
N SER A 874 -4.87 -27.25 2.29
CA SER A 874 -3.83 -27.63 3.25
C SER A 874 -3.92 -29.11 3.63
N HIS A 875 -5.13 -29.67 3.72
CA HIS A 875 -5.36 -31.09 3.99
C HIS A 875 -4.90 -31.95 2.81
N LEU A 876 -5.15 -31.49 1.57
CA LEU A 876 -4.67 -32.14 0.35
C LEU A 876 -3.15 -32.23 0.28
N ASN A 877 -2.46 -31.11 0.57
CA ASN A 877 -0.99 -31.09 0.58
C ASN A 877 -0.43 -32.06 1.63
N LYS A 878 -1.09 -32.20 2.77
CA LYS A 878 -0.67 -33.12 3.84
C LYS A 878 -0.82 -34.61 3.45
N LEU A 879 -1.91 -34.93 2.75
CA LEU A 879 -2.13 -36.29 2.22
C LEU A 879 -1.13 -36.66 1.12
N LEU A 880 -0.72 -35.66 0.31
CA LEU A 880 0.24 -35.88 -0.78
C LEU A 880 1.70 -35.96 -0.26
N GLU A 881 2.04 -35.26 0.85
CA GLU A 881 3.36 -35.33 1.50
C GLU A 881 3.55 -36.64 2.29
N GLU A 882 2.50 -37.16 2.96
CA GLU A 882 2.56 -38.42 3.68
C GLU A 882 2.76 -39.64 2.75
N ASP A 883 2.34 -39.54 1.47
CA ASP A 883 2.61 -40.59 0.46
C ASP A 883 4.04 -40.51 -0.10
N GLU A 884 4.66 -39.32 -0.19
CA GLU A 884 6.07 -39.16 -0.60
C GLU A 884 7.02 -39.71 0.46
N GLU A 885 6.76 -39.47 1.75
CA GLU A 885 7.57 -40.05 2.85
C GLU A 885 7.47 -41.57 2.89
N ASN A 886 6.29 -42.14 2.61
CA ASN A 886 6.12 -43.58 2.56
C ASN A 886 6.81 -44.25 1.35
N ILE A 887 6.95 -43.54 0.22
CA ILE A 887 7.65 -44.03 -0.97
C ILE A 887 9.17 -43.94 -0.76
N GLU A 888 9.67 -42.89 -0.10
CA GLU A 888 11.10 -42.77 0.24
C GLU A 888 11.54 -43.80 1.30
N GLU A 889 10.72 -44.09 2.33
CA GLU A 889 11.00 -45.15 3.31
C GLU A 889 11.00 -46.56 2.65
N ASP A 890 10.12 -46.82 1.69
CA ASP A 890 10.08 -48.10 0.98
C ASP A 890 11.29 -48.24 0.02
N ILE A 891 11.81 -47.15 -0.55
CA ILE A 891 13.04 -47.14 -1.38
C ILE A 891 14.30 -47.30 -0.52
N GLU A 892 14.42 -46.67 0.65
CA GLU A 892 15.54 -46.85 1.56
C GLU A 892 15.58 -48.26 2.15
N ASN A 893 14.42 -48.87 2.48
CA ASN A 893 14.33 -50.25 2.93
C ASN A 893 14.70 -51.30 1.85
N CYS A 894 14.45 -51.02 0.56
CA CYS A 894 14.91 -51.84 -0.55
C CYS A 894 16.41 -51.76 -0.79
N LEU A 895 17.09 -50.65 -0.51
CA LEU A 895 18.53 -50.48 -0.69
C LEU A 895 19.36 -51.10 0.46
N LEU A 896 18.76 -51.29 1.63
CA LEU A 896 19.43 -51.94 2.78
C LEU A 896 19.56 -53.45 2.63
N TYR A 897 18.87 -54.11 1.70
CA TYR A 897 18.91 -55.59 1.52
C TYR A 897 19.91 -56.11 0.48
N THR A 898 20.71 -55.23 -0.19
CA THR A 898 21.63 -55.66 -1.26
C THR A 898 23.07 -55.14 -1.02
N SER A 899 23.62 -55.38 0.18
CA SER A 899 25.05 -55.10 0.40
C SER A 899 25.70 -56.34 1.01
N PRO A 900 26.56 -57.11 0.34
CA PRO A 900 27.31 -58.19 0.96
C PRO A 900 28.44 -57.63 1.80
N SER A 901 28.59 -58.12 3.02
CA SER A 901 29.65 -57.88 3.99
C SER A 901 31.07 -58.08 3.41
N PRO A 902 32.03 -57.20 3.59
CA PRO A 902 33.43 -57.55 3.42
C PRO A 902 34.02 -58.00 4.74
N ARG A 903 34.52 -59.23 4.74
CA ARG A 903 35.47 -59.71 5.74
C ARG A 903 36.86 -59.17 5.53
N ASP A 904 37.46 -58.77 6.63
CA ASP A 904 38.89 -58.83 7.02
C ASP A 904 39.98 -58.54 5.99
N SER A 905 40.81 -57.55 6.28
CA SER A 905 42.22 -57.78 6.52
C SER A 905 42.92 -56.60 7.15
N THR A 906 43.56 -56.89 8.26
CA THR A 906 44.60 -56.22 9.01
C THR A 906 45.77 -55.70 8.12
N SER A 907 46.36 -54.57 8.37
CA SER A 907 47.66 -54.30 8.95
C SER A 907 48.34 -52.99 8.51
N SER A 908 48.77 -52.28 9.48
CA SER A 908 50.08 -51.54 9.61
C SER A 908 50.52 -50.55 8.50
N ARG A 909 50.48 -49.28 8.71
CA ARG A 909 51.61 -48.43 9.14
C ARG A 909 51.17 -46.98 9.31
#